data_ee30c10ce3aa2a8f33dd99e932d47d71
#
_entry.id   ee30c10ce3aa2a8f33dd99e932d47d71
#
_cell.length_a   1.000
_cell.length_b   1.000
_cell.length_c   1.000
_cell.angle_alpha   90.00
_cell.angle_beta   90.00
_cell.angle_gamma   90.00
#
_symmetry.space_group_name_H-M   'P 1'
#
loop_
_entity.id
_entity.type
_entity.pdbx_description
1 polymer ?
#
loop_
_entity_poly.entity_id
_entity_poly.type
_entity_poly.pdbx_seq_one_letter_code
_entity_poly.pdbx_strand_id
1 'polypeptide(L)'
;QELRKLVEKTLTNFQKNIVPELKKLPKQVIHNDGNDYNIIVGPETLSLIDFGDMIYAPKIIGAAVAAAYVGLKSEDPVKEIATFVRGYHSINPLSLDELSILLELVKVRLASSVANAALQRGSNPGNEYLSISQSDVPRTLKLIDAFDKNFAIFRLRNAIGFEANPNAKAIRDFLLTAKPANILKKSFNDLKRVYINWSFDNPEIPRSTSAIEDLMAKTGADVTIGYYCENRNVYQGEAFKPEAASARTFHLGVDIGMPAGTEVFAPLDGVIEVFNNNSTHLDYGPVVILRHKTDTGVNFWTLYGHLSIDSMPNWKIGKEIKAGELVGRMGKEEENVGWPPHTHFQLLTDLCGMGIDIYGVAPRDEVALWRGISLNPNLILSIPNGTDAHAKISPESIRSERRVVISQNLSLNFKKPINIVSGSGAYLFDEKGKSYLDLVNNVAHVGHGHPRVVAAAAAQMSVLNTNTRYLHQSVVEYGKALTSTMPDPLSVIFFVNSGSEANDLAIRLARAHTKAKAVVALRHGYHGHTQSVVEISPYKFLGKGGQGAASHVGVAELPDLFRGKFTGKNATDKYIENLKKTIKGLKQPLSAFFAESIVSTAGQIVLPDGYLAAAYKLVRSNGGVCVSDEVQIGMGRVGDKFWGFELHGVVPDIVTLGKPLGNGHPLAAVVTTPEIAASFNNGMEYFNTFGGNPVSAAIGQAVLEVVYDQKLQLNAKNMGEYLRLGVKELGKKYPIISDVRGSGLFIGVEMMIDEKTPATKEVADLMEFALAKGVLLSCDGPDNNVLKIKPPLVITKSDVDLLLTVLSDWLAKK
;
A
#
# COMPACT_ATOMS: atom_id res chain seq x y z
N GLN A 1 29.22 31.74 20.52
CA GLN A 1 28.97 31.05 21.80
C GLN A 1 27.81 30.04 21.64
N GLU A 2 26.69 30.41 21.03
CA GLU A 2 25.53 29.56 20.78
C GLU A 2 25.85 28.33 19.90
N LEU A 3 26.51 28.54 18.76
CA LEU A 3 26.92 27.48 17.86
C LEU A 3 27.86 26.48 18.55
N ARG A 4 28.79 26.95 19.39
CA ARG A 4 29.66 26.06 20.17
C ARG A 4 28.87 25.16 21.12
N LYS A 5 27.89 25.72 21.83
CA LYS A 5 27.00 24.94 22.71
C LYS A 5 26.21 23.89 21.94
N LEU A 6 25.74 24.22 20.74
CA LEU A 6 25.02 23.29 19.88
C LEU A 6 25.91 22.13 19.41
N VAL A 7 27.13 22.42 18.99
CA VAL A 7 28.13 21.38 18.61
C VAL A 7 28.44 20.47 19.81
N GLU A 8 28.71 21.05 20.99
CA GLU A 8 28.97 20.28 22.23
C GLU A 8 27.79 19.37 22.63
N LYS A 9 26.54 19.90 22.55
CA LYS A 9 25.28 19.16 22.76
C LYS A 9 25.19 17.98 21.80
N THR A 10 25.43 18.22 20.51
CA THR A 10 25.34 17.21 19.45
C THR A 10 26.35 16.07 19.69
N LEU A 11 27.60 16.40 19.98
CA LEU A 11 28.64 15.40 20.23
C LEU A 11 28.39 14.60 21.52
N THR A 12 27.88 15.26 22.55
CA THR A 12 27.52 14.59 23.82
C THR A 12 26.37 13.59 23.58
N ASN A 13 25.34 14.00 22.83
CA ASN A 13 24.24 13.11 22.47
C ASN A 13 24.72 11.93 21.62
N PHE A 14 25.61 12.16 20.67
CA PHE A 14 26.21 11.11 19.85
C PHE A 14 26.91 10.06 20.70
N GLN A 15 27.81 10.48 21.59
CA GLN A 15 28.57 9.55 22.44
C GLN A 15 27.66 8.75 23.37
N LYS A 16 26.70 9.41 24.00
CA LYS A 16 25.84 8.81 25.02
C LYS A 16 24.75 7.91 24.46
N ASN A 17 24.07 8.35 23.39
CA ASN A 17 22.84 7.75 22.93
C ASN A 17 22.96 7.07 21.55
N ILE A 18 23.82 7.60 20.64
CA ILE A 18 23.84 7.10 19.26
C ILE A 18 24.89 6.01 19.06
N VAL A 19 26.07 6.13 19.67
CA VAL A 19 27.14 5.11 19.56
C VAL A 19 26.70 3.72 20.04
N PRO A 20 25.94 3.56 21.13
CA PRO A 20 25.40 2.26 21.53
C PRO A 20 24.47 1.63 20.47
N GLU A 21 23.62 2.43 19.81
CA GLU A 21 22.71 1.96 18.77
C GLU A 21 23.46 1.59 17.48
N LEU A 22 24.44 2.40 17.05
CA LEU A 22 25.29 2.10 15.91
C LEU A 22 25.99 0.73 16.00
N LYS A 23 26.37 0.29 17.20
CA LYS A 23 27.02 -1.01 17.40
C LYS A 23 26.14 -2.21 17.06
N LYS A 24 24.81 -2.02 17.08
CA LYS A 24 23.79 -3.06 16.80
C LYS A 24 23.45 -3.15 15.30
N LEU A 25 23.81 -2.14 14.50
CA LEU A 25 23.39 -2.02 13.13
C LEU A 25 24.27 -2.79 12.14
N PRO A 26 23.72 -3.22 11.00
CA PRO A 26 24.45 -3.94 9.97
C PRO A 26 25.56 -3.06 9.36
N LYS A 27 26.73 -3.68 9.14
CA LYS A 27 27.90 -3.01 8.58
C LYS A 27 28.15 -3.45 7.14
N GLN A 28 28.70 -2.52 6.36
CA GLN A 28 29.20 -2.76 5.00
C GLN A 28 30.36 -1.81 4.71
N VAL A 29 31.01 -1.98 3.56
CA VAL A 29 31.96 -0.98 3.07
C VAL A 29 31.14 0.23 2.61
N ILE A 30 31.51 1.42 3.09
CA ILE A 30 30.86 2.69 2.72
C ILE A 30 31.90 3.67 2.21
N HIS A 31 31.51 4.58 1.31
CA HIS A 31 32.39 5.62 0.77
C HIS A 31 32.82 6.64 1.84
N ASN A 32 31.92 6.92 2.78
CA ASN A 32 32.11 7.78 3.95
C ASN A 32 32.34 9.28 3.66
N ASP A 33 32.46 9.69 2.39
CA ASP A 33 32.54 11.11 1.97
C ASP A 33 31.75 11.37 0.67
N GLY A 34 30.50 10.86 0.60
CA GLY A 34 29.59 11.08 -0.53
C GLY A 34 29.02 12.50 -0.53
N ASN A 35 29.78 13.48 -0.97
CA ASN A 35 29.38 14.87 -1.10
C ASN A 35 29.28 15.28 -2.59
N ASP A 36 28.77 16.49 -2.85
CA ASP A 36 28.57 17.03 -4.19
C ASP A 36 29.88 17.25 -5.01
N TYR A 37 31.02 17.38 -4.34
CA TYR A 37 32.33 17.48 -4.99
C TYR A 37 32.87 16.13 -5.44
N ASN A 38 32.44 15.05 -4.82
CA ASN A 38 32.83 13.68 -5.14
C ASN A 38 31.89 12.99 -6.12
N ILE A 39 30.91 13.72 -6.68
CA ILE A 39 29.96 13.22 -7.68
C ILE A 39 30.17 13.97 -8.99
N ILE A 40 30.59 13.25 -10.04
CA ILE A 40 30.72 13.80 -11.39
C ILE A 40 29.47 13.43 -12.17
N VAL A 41 28.79 14.45 -12.69
CA VAL A 41 27.60 14.30 -13.53
C VAL A 41 28.00 14.37 -15.00
N GLY A 42 27.93 13.28 -15.73
CA GLY A 42 28.06 13.23 -17.18
C GLY A 42 26.68 13.28 -17.87
N PRO A 43 26.61 13.36 -19.20
CA PRO A 43 25.35 13.41 -19.93
C PRO A 43 24.42 12.21 -19.67
N GLU A 44 24.97 11.04 -19.40
CA GLU A 44 24.23 9.78 -19.18
C GLU A 44 24.75 8.99 -17.97
N THR A 45 25.69 9.53 -17.20
CA THR A 45 26.35 8.81 -16.10
C THR A 45 26.52 9.68 -14.87
N LEU A 46 26.43 9.03 -13.69
CA LEU A 46 26.88 9.58 -12.43
C LEU A 46 28.09 8.76 -11.99
N SER A 47 29.21 9.43 -11.73
CA SER A 47 30.43 8.78 -11.24
C SER A 47 30.78 9.28 -9.86
N LEU A 48 31.06 8.37 -8.95
CA LEU A 48 31.58 8.67 -7.63
C LEU A 48 33.10 8.55 -7.68
N ILE A 49 33.79 9.55 -7.11
CA ILE A 49 35.28 9.61 -7.06
C ILE A 49 35.74 9.76 -5.60
N ASP A 50 37.03 9.71 -5.37
CA ASP A 50 37.70 9.88 -4.07
C ASP A 50 37.31 8.81 -3.05
N PHE A 51 37.78 7.60 -3.31
CA PHE A 51 37.57 6.43 -2.43
C PHE A 51 38.57 6.36 -1.25
N GLY A 52 39.32 7.41 -0.97
CA GLY A 52 40.34 7.44 0.09
C GLY A 52 39.78 7.26 1.49
N ASP A 53 38.54 7.71 1.72
CA ASP A 53 37.89 7.67 3.04
C ASP A 53 37.00 6.43 3.27
N MET A 54 37.11 5.40 2.41
CA MET A 54 36.29 4.18 2.54
C MET A 54 36.57 3.43 3.84
N ILE A 55 35.52 3.02 4.55
CA ILE A 55 35.58 2.26 5.78
C ILE A 55 34.55 1.14 5.84
N TYR A 56 34.76 0.13 6.67
CA TYR A 56 33.79 -0.88 7.02
C TYR A 56 33.02 -0.46 8.26
N ALA A 57 31.82 0.08 8.08
CA ALA A 57 31.03 0.69 9.15
C ALA A 57 29.51 0.46 8.95
N PRO A 58 28.67 0.82 9.93
CA PRO A 58 27.21 0.81 9.72
C PRO A 58 26.84 1.64 8.48
N LYS A 59 26.05 1.04 7.56
CA LYS A 59 25.71 1.65 6.27
C LYS A 59 25.01 2.99 6.40
N ILE A 60 24.27 3.18 7.51
CA ILE A 60 23.55 4.43 7.79
C ILE A 60 24.49 5.64 7.92
N ILE A 61 25.74 5.44 8.29
CA ILE A 61 26.75 6.52 8.36
C ILE A 61 26.98 7.11 6.97
N GLY A 62 27.16 6.27 5.93
CA GLY A 62 27.31 6.75 4.55
C GLY A 62 26.10 7.50 4.06
N ALA A 63 24.89 7.02 4.38
CA ALA A 63 23.66 7.72 4.07
C ALA A 63 23.56 9.07 4.79
N ALA A 64 23.94 9.14 6.06
CA ALA A 64 23.89 10.37 6.85
C ALA A 64 24.92 11.43 6.35
N VAL A 65 26.09 11.00 5.89
CA VAL A 65 27.07 11.91 5.28
C VAL A 65 26.49 12.56 4.03
N ALA A 66 25.95 11.78 3.08
CA ALA A 66 25.35 12.34 1.87
C ALA A 66 24.11 13.20 2.18
N ALA A 67 23.24 12.75 3.10
CA ALA A 67 22.06 13.49 3.53
C ALA A 67 22.40 14.87 4.13
N ALA A 68 23.53 15.00 4.81
CA ALA A 68 23.97 16.28 5.36
C ALA A 68 24.22 17.32 4.26
N TYR A 69 24.79 16.92 3.13
CA TYR A 69 25.03 17.80 1.99
C TYR A 69 23.75 18.12 1.21
N VAL A 70 22.85 17.16 1.05
CA VAL A 70 21.53 17.39 0.42
C VAL A 70 20.69 18.40 1.17
N GLY A 71 20.78 18.43 2.50
CA GLY A 71 20.05 19.40 3.34
C GLY A 71 20.62 20.83 3.30
N LEU A 72 21.84 21.03 2.76
CA LEU A 72 22.44 22.38 2.69
C LEU A 72 21.62 23.30 1.75
N LYS A 73 21.61 24.58 2.06
CA LYS A 73 20.90 25.64 1.31
C LYS A 73 19.37 25.55 1.28
N SER A 74 18.77 24.46 1.81
CA SER A 74 17.32 24.33 1.91
C SER A 74 16.74 25.13 3.08
N GLU A 75 15.51 25.63 2.91
CA GLU A 75 14.70 26.20 4.01
C GLU A 75 14.06 25.08 4.85
N ASP A 76 13.83 23.91 4.26
CA ASP A 76 13.34 22.69 4.94
C ASP A 76 14.29 21.52 4.70
N PRO A 77 15.45 21.46 5.40
CA PRO A 77 16.44 20.42 5.19
C PRO A 77 15.92 19.01 5.49
N VAL A 78 14.93 18.87 6.38
CA VAL A 78 14.35 17.56 6.71
C VAL A 78 13.54 16.99 5.55
N LYS A 79 12.85 17.84 4.79
CA LYS A 79 12.12 17.44 3.59
C LYS A 79 13.06 16.96 2.48
N GLU A 80 14.16 17.68 2.26
CA GLU A 80 15.19 17.27 1.29
C GLU A 80 15.87 15.97 1.70
N ILE A 81 16.22 15.82 2.98
CA ILE A 81 16.77 14.59 3.52
C ILE A 81 15.80 13.43 3.35
N ALA A 82 14.50 13.62 3.59
CA ALA A 82 13.50 12.57 3.37
C ALA A 82 13.40 12.17 1.89
N THR A 83 13.54 13.11 0.97
CA THR A 83 13.59 12.85 -0.48
C THR A 83 14.84 12.05 -0.85
N PHE A 84 16.01 12.41 -0.33
CA PHE A 84 17.24 11.64 -0.47
C PHE A 84 17.09 10.22 0.10
N VAL A 85 16.55 10.09 1.32
CA VAL A 85 16.35 8.81 2.01
C VAL A 85 15.46 7.88 1.18
N ARG A 86 14.43 8.39 0.54
CA ARG A 86 13.60 7.62 -0.40
C ARG A 86 14.42 7.03 -1.54
N GLY A 87 15.27 7.85 -2.17
CA GLY A 87 16.18 7.41 -3.24
C GLY A 87 17.20 6.39 -2.73
N TYR A 88 17.86 6.68 -1.60
CA TYR A 88 18.84 5.78 -0.99
C TYR A 88 18.22 4.43 -0.59
N HIS A 89 17.09 4.47 0.10
CA HIS A 89 16.34 3.28 0.54
C HIS A 89 15.95 2.41 -0.66
N SER A 90 15.72 3.01 -1.82
CA SER A 90 15.36 2.30 -3.04
C SER A 90 16.43 1.35 -3.55
N ILE A 91 17.69 1.65 -3.26
CA ILE A 91 18.84 0.85 -3.69
C ILE A 91 19.45 0.08 -2.50
N ASN A 92 19.49 0.71 -1.32
CA ASN A 92 20.07 0.14 -0.12
C ASN A 92 19.09 0.30 1.06
N PRO A 93 18.19 -0.68 1.28
CA PRO A 93 17.09 -0.56 2.21
C PRO A 93 17.52 -0.23 3.63
N LEU A 94 16.91 0.78 4.22
CA LEU A 94 17.11 1.20 5.61
C LEU A 94 16.05 0.58 6.51
N SER A 95 16.47 0.09 7.67
CA SER A 95 15.55 -0.36 8.73
C SER A 95 14.98 0.83 9.52
N LEU A 96 13.91 0.60 10.29
CA LEU A 96 13.36 1.62 11.19
C LEU A 96 14.36 2.04 12.27
N ASP A 97 15.21 1.12 12.75
CA ASP A 97 16.25 1.42 13.72
C ASP A 97 17.32 2.36 13.11
N GLU A 98 17.72 2.11 11.86
CA GLU A 98 18.63 3.00 11.12
C GLU A 98 18.02 4.40 10.92
N LEU A 99 16.75 4.48 10.54
CA LEU A 99 16.04 5.77 10.37
C LEU A 99 15.95 6.56 11.68
N SER A 100 15.77 5.88 12.82
CA SER A 100 15.60 6.52 14.12
C SER A 100 16.80 7.36 14.54
N ILE A 101 18.01 7.04 14.04
CA ILE A 101 19.24 7.73 14.36
C ILE A 101 19.82 8.56 13.20
N LEU A 102 19.22 8.50 12.00
CA LEU A 102 19.77 9.14 10.80
C LEU A 102 19.98 10.64 10.98
N LEU A 103 18.99 11.38 11.47
CA LEU A 103 19.13 12.85 11.64
C LEU A 103 20.13 13.23 12.71
N GLU A 104 20.30 12.43 13.75
CA GLU A 104 21.33 12.65 14.74
C GLU A 104 22.73 12.46 14.12
N LEU A 105 22.91 11.49 13.22
CA LEU A 105 24.16 11.30 12.46
C LEU A 105 24.40 12.45 11.47
N VAL A 106 23.36 12.96 10.82
CA VAL A 106 23.44 14.16 9.96
C VAL A 106 23.93 15.36 10.80
N LYS A 107 23.35 15.59 11.98
CA LYS A 107 23.81 16.65 12.89
C LYS A 107 25.28 16.47 13.30
N VAL A 108 25.72 15.24 13.55
CA VAL A 108 27.13 14.95 13.89
C VAL A 108 28.05 15.30 12.71
N ARG A 109 27.69 14.94 11.47
CA ARG A 109 28.48 15.32 10.29
C ARG A 109 28.60 16.84 10.13
N LEU A 110 27.49 17.56 10.29
CA LEU A 110 27.48 19.04 10.23
C LEU A 110 28.30 19.65 11.38
N ALA A 111 28.14 19.15 12.61
CA ALA A 111 28.90 19.60 13.78
C ALA A 111 30.42 19.37 13.61
N SER A 112 30.81 18.22 13.04
CA SER A 112 32.20 17.91 12.71
C SER A 112 32.78 18.87 11.69
N SER A 113 32.00 19.23 10.65
CA SER A 113 32.39 20.22 9.64
C SER A 113 32.62 21.60 10.26
N VAL A 114 31.74 22.03 11.19
CA VAL A 114 31.90 23.29 11.94
C VAL A 114 33.19 23.26 12.77
N ALA A 115 33.46 22.17 13.49
CA ALA A 115 34.65 22.06 14.33
C ALA A 115 35.94 22.04 13.50
N ASN A 116 35.99 21.27 12.41
CA ASN A 116 37.13 21.19 11.49
C ASN A 116 37.43 22.55 10.85
N ALA A 117 36.41 23.26 10.38
CA ALA A 117 36.58 24.62 9.81
C ALA A 117 37.15 25.61 10.83
N ALA A 118 36.75 25.50 12.11
CA ALA A 118 37.29 26.33 13.19
C ALA A 118 38.76 26.04 13.46
N LEU A 119 39.16 24.74 13.47
CA LEU A 119 40.59 24.34 13.67
C LEU A 119 41.46 24.79 12.49
N GLN A 120 41.01 24.59 11.26
CA GLN A 120 41.80 24.91 10.07
C GLN A 120 42.00 26.42 9.89
N ARG A 121 41.04 27.26 10.31
CA ARG A 121 41.24 28.76 10.32
C ARG A 121 42.33 29.18 11.28
N GLY A 122 42.50 28.48 12.41
CA GLY A 122 43.61 28.77 13.31
C GLY A 122 44.98 28.46 12.72
N SER A 123 45.03 27.52 11.76
CA SER A 123 46.29 27.05 11.16
C SER A 123 46.61 27.69 9.80
N ASN A 124 45.60 28.13 9.02
CA ASN A 124 45.73 28.68 7.66
C ASN A 124 44.70 29.80 7.39
N PRO A 125 44.96 31.02 7.85
CA PRO A 125 43.96 32.13 7.78
C PRO A 125 43.62 32.67 6.40
N GLY A 126 44.29 32.30 5.31
CA GLY A 126 44.11 32.80 3.95
C GLY A 126 43.53 31.84 2.94
N ASN A 127 43.03 30.69 3.32
CA ASN A 127 42.51 29.69 2.40
C ASN A 127 41.00 29.91 2.11
N GLU A 128 40.71 30.51 0.92
CA GLU A 128 39.32 30.79 0.46
C GLU A 128 38.47 29.53 0.29
N TYR A 129 39.05 28.35 0.01
CA TYR A 129 38.36 27.09 -0.10
C TYR A 129 37.61 26.69 1.19
N LEU A 130 38.16 27.13 2.35
CA LEU A 130 37.52 26.90 3.66
C LEU A 130 36.26 27.77 3.87
N SER A 131 36.01 28.73 2.98
CA SER A 131 34.89 29.67 3.11
C SER A 131 33.60 29.23 2.39
N ILE A 132 33.66 28.30 1.45
CA ILE A 132 32.57 27.97 0.50
C ILE A 132 31.30 27.39 1.17
N SER A 133 31.43 26.68 2.31
CA SER A 133 30.26 26.11 3.03
C SER A 133 29.99 26.74 4.40
N GLN A 134 30.59 27.90 4.68
CA GLN A 134 30.66 28.45 6.05
C GLN A 134 29.35 29.03 6.59
N SER A 135 28.45 29.53 5.73
CA SER A 135 27.13 30.04 6.15
C SER A 135 26.08 28.94 6.24
N ASP A 136 26.13 27.96 5.32
CA ASP A 136 25.06 26.97 5.14
C ASP A 136 25.12 25.87 6.20
N VAL A 137 26.31 25.35 6.55
CA VAL A 137 26.46 24.27 7.53
C VAL A 137 25.93 24.64 8.93
N PRO A 138 26.35 25.81 9.54
CA PRO A 138 25.78 26.24 10.82
C PRO A 138 24.27 26.50 10.77
N ARG A 139 23.79 27.09 9.66
CA ARG A 139 22.36 27.34 9.44
C ARG A 139 21.57 26.04 9.40
N THR A 140 22.00 25.09 8.57
CA THR A 140 21.34 23.78 8.43
C THR A 140 21.34 23.00 9.74
N LEU A 141 22.47 23.00 10.48
CA LEU A 141 22.55 22.38 11.80
C LEU A 141 21.52 22.97 12.79
N LYS A 142 21.36 24.29 12.80
CA LYS A 142 20.37 24.97 13.64
C LYS A 142 18.94 24.61 13.22
N LEU A 143 18.63 24.60 11.91
CA LEU A 143 17.31 24.26 11.40
C LEU A 143 16.93 22.83 11.77
N ILE A 144 17.83 21.85 11.60
CA ILE A 144 17.57 20.45 11.97
C ILE A 144 17.45 20.27 13.49
N ASP A 145 18.25 20.97 14.31
CA ASP A 145 18.14 20.88 15.77
C ASP A 145 16.86 21.50 16.31
N ALA A 146 16.33 22.54 15.66
CA ALA A 146 15.07 23.18 16.01
C ALA A 146 13.83 22.41 15.49
N PHE A 147 14.01 21.51 14.53
CA PHE A 147 12.90 20.75 13.95
C PHE A 147 12.35 19.73 14.95
N ASP A 148 11.02 19.56 14.96
CA ASP A 148 10.38 18.55 15.82
C ASP A 148 10.82 17.14 15.47
N LYS A 149 11.25 16.37 16.45
CA LYS A 149 11.82 15.03 16.26
C LYS A 149 10.79 14.02 15.75
N ASN A 150 9.56 14.08 16.26
CA ASN A 150 8.51 13.17 15.85
C ASN A 150 8.13 13.45 14.40
N PHE A 151 7.94 14.73 14.05
CA PHE A 151 7.59 15.11 12.70
C PHE A 151 8.69 14.75 11.69
N ALA A 152 9.95 14.91 12.07
CA ALA A 152 11.09 14.48 11.26
C ALA A 152 11.06 12.96 11.01
N ILE A 153 10.86 12.16 12.05
CA ILE A 153 10.73 10.70 11.92
C ILE A 153 9.50 10.32 11.08
N PHE A 154 8.37 11.01 11.21
CA PHE A 154 7.18 10.75 10.40
C PHE A 154 7.44 10.98 8.91
N ARG A 155 8.16 12.06 8.55
CA ARG A 155 8.59 12.31 7.17
C ARG A 155 9.49 11.20 6.64
N LEU A 156 10.50 10.78 7.41
CA LEU A 156 11.42 9.72 7.01
C LEU A 156 10.70 8.38 6.84
N ARG A 157 9.81 8.02 7.77
CA ARG A 157 9.00 6.80 7.69
C ARG A 157 8.10 6.81 6.46
N ASN A 158 7.39 7.91 6.22
CA ASN A 158 6.53 8.07 5.05
C ASN A 158 7.32 8.01 3.74
N ALA A 159 8.52 8.58 3.70
CA ALA A 159 9.38 8.57 2.51
C ALA A 159 9.76 7.16 2.05
N ILE A 160 9.84 6.19 2.96
CA ILE A 160 10.18 4.78 2.67
C ILE A 160 8.96 3.85 2.74
N GLY A 161 7.74 4.40 2.77
CA GLY A 161 6.50 3.64 2.62
C GLY A 161 5.87 3.11 3.90
N PHE A 162 6.36 3.51 5.07
CA PHE A 162 5.67 3.20 6.32
C PHE A 162 4.63 4.26 6.68
N GLU A 163 3.64 3.87 7.47
CA GLU A 163 2.70 4.82 8.07
C GLU A 163 3.50 5.88 8.86
N ALA A 164 3.17 7.16 8.64
CA ALA A 164 3.94 8.28 9.20
C ALA A 164 4.07 8.15 10.72
N ASN A 165 2.95 8.17 11.44
CA ASN A 165 2.96 7.96 12.89
C ASN A 165 2.74 6.48 13.22
N PRO A 166 3.68 5.80 13.91
CA PRO A 166 3.52 4.41 14.32
C PRO A 166 2.32 4.17 15.26
N ASN A 167 1.86 5.19 15.96
CA ASN A 167 0.74 5.12 16.88
C ASN A 167 -0.64 5.26 16.21
N ALA A 168 -0.70 5.67 14.93
CA ALA A 168 -1.96 5.92 14.24
C ALA A 168 -2.89 4.70 14.24
N LYS A 169 -2.34 3.48 14.12
CA LYS A 169 -3.12 2.24 14.21
C LYS A 169 -3.77 2.07 15.58
N ALA A 170 -3.03 2.25 16.68
CA ALA A 170 -3.56 2.11 18.04
C ALA A 170 -4.68 3.11 18.33
N ILE A 171 -4.55 4.35 17.82
CA ILE A 171 -5.57 5.38 17.93
C ILE A 171 -6.82 4.99 17.14
N ARG A 172 -6.69 4.53 15.89
CA ARG A 172 -7.83 4.05 15.09
C ARG A 172 -8.55 2.89 15.77
N ASP A 173 -7.81 1.90 16.24
CA ASP A 173 -8.37 0.71 16.89
C ASP A 173 -9.18 1.10 18.16
N PHE A 174 -8.67 2.02 18.97
CA PHE A 174 -9.38 2.59 20.12
C PHE A 174 -10.67 3.29 19.68
N LEU A 175 -10.60 4.19 18.69
CA LEU A 175 -11.77 4.95 18.23
C LEU A 175 -12.86 4.09 17.60
N LEU A 176 -12.52 2.97 16.97
CA LEU A 176 -13.48 2.01 16.43
C LEU A 176 -14.32 1.31 17.53
N THR A 177 -13.81 1.25 18.75
CA THR A 177 -14.51 0.64 19.89
C THR A 177 -15.09 1.66 20.86
N ALA A 178 -14.62 2.89 20.80
CA ALA A 178 -15.13 4.01 21.60
C ALA A 178 -16.60 4.30 21.31
N LYS A 179 -17.27 4.93 22.28
CA LYS A 179 -18.64 5.43 22.15
C LYS A 179 -18.64 6.96 22.31
N PRO A 180 -18.26 7.71 21.27
CA PRO A 180 -18.20 9.16 21.36
C PRO A 180 -19.58 9.78 21.65
N ALA A 181 -19.59 10.83 22.46
CA ALA A 181 -20.76 11.71 22.56
C ALA A 181 -20.95 12.53 21.28
N ASN A 182 -22.13 13.07 21.06
CA ASN A 182 -22.39 13.93 19.92
C ASN A 182 -21.63 15.26 20.05
N ILE A 183 -21.00 15.71 18.98
CA ILE A 183 -20.36 17.03 18.90
C ILE A 183 -21.39 18.17 18.83
N LEU A 184 -22.60 17.90 18.38
CA LEU A 184 -23.74 18.80 18.36
C LEU A 184 -24.80 18.31 19.34
N LYS A 185 -25.75 19.18 19.69
CA LYS A 185 -26.86 18.81 20.60
C LYS A 185 -27.71 17.65 20.08
N LYS A 186 -27.79 17.49 18.75
CA LYS A 186 -28.47 16.38 18.07
C LYS A 186 -27.46 15.48 17.37
N SER A 187 -27.79 14.21 17.24
CA SER A 187 -27.00 13.27 16.43
C SER A 187 -27.05 13.66 14.95
N PHE A 188 -25.98 13.39 14.21
CA PHE A 188 -26.02 13.54 12.74
C PHE A 188 -27.06 12.63 12.07
N ASN A 189 -27.51 11.55 12.71
CA ASN A 189 -28.62 10.74 12.19
C ASN A 189 -29.96 11.48 12.21
N ASP A 190 -30.15 12.43 13.14
CA ASP A 190 -31.38 13.18 13.35
C ASP A 190 -31.38 14.53 12.60
N LEU A 191 -30.28 14.88 11.94
CA LEU A 191 -30.11 16.12 11.20
C LEU A 191 -30.14 15.87 9.68
N LYS A 192 -30.87 16.71 8.95
CA LYS A 192 -30.81 16.75 7.50
C LYS A 192 -29.53 17.48 7.07
N ARG A 193 -28.65 16.78 6.34
CA ARG A 193 -27.32 17.25 5.98
C ARG A 193 -27.27 17.65 4.50
N VAL A 194 -26.50 18.70 4.20
CA VAL A 194 -26.04 19.02 2.83
C VAL A 194 -24.52 19.07 2.82
N TYR A 195 -23.92 18.40 1.85
CA TYR A 195 -22.45 18.39 1.70
C TYR A 195 -22.05 19.53 0.76
N ILE A 196 -21.04 20.31 1.20
CA ILE A 196 -20.47 21.38 0.38
C ILE A 196 -19.24 20.85 -0.34
N ASN A 197 -19.27 20.91 -1.66
CA ASN A 197 -18.12 20.58 -2.51
C ASN A 197 -17.31 21.84 -2.81
N TRP A 198 -16.14 21.98 -2.17
CA TRP A 198 -15.21 23.10 -2.36
C TRP A 198 -14.01 22.74 -3.26
N SER A 199 -14.06 21.61 -3.97
CA SER A 199 -12.99 21.17 -4.85
C SER A 199 -12.85 22.08 -6.08
N PHE A 200 -11.68 21.96 -6.74
CA PHE A 200 -11.38 22.70 -7.98
C PHE A 200 -12.39 22.42 -9.11
N ASP A 201 -13.05 21.26 -9.09
CA ASP A 201 -13.99 20.83 -10.11
C ASP A 201 -15.40 21.45 -9.97
N ASN A 202 -15.64 22.19 -8.87
CA ASN A 202 -16.94 22.83 -8.64
C ASN A 202 -16.91 24.30 -9.04
N PRO A 203 -17.63 24.72 -10.11
CA PRO A 203 -17.71 26.12 -10.52
C PRO A 203 -18.58 27.00 -9.59
N GLU A 204 -19.50 26.39 -8.83
CA GLU A 204 -20.48 27.09 -7.97
C GLU A 204 -20.18 26.86 -6.48
N ILE A 205 -19.09 27.44 -5.98
CA ILE A 205 -18.70 27.32 -4.58
C ILE A 205 -19.41 28.39 -3.73
N PRO A 206 -20.23 28.01 -2.72
CA PRO A 206 -20.82 28.99 -1.80
C PRO A 206 -19.73 29.53 -0.85
N ARG A 207 -19.34 30.79 -1.04
CA ARG A 207 -18.21 31.40 -0.29
C ARG A 207 -18.62 32.38 0.80
N SER A 208 -19.90 32.76 0.88
CA SER A 208 -20.41 33.70 1.89
C SER A 208 -21.42 33.03 2.81
N THR A 209 -21.61 33.58 3.98
CA THR A 209 -22.64 33.15 4.94
C THR A 209 -24.00 33.08 4.29
N SER A 210 -24.41 34.14 3.51
CA SER A 210 -25.71 34.17 2.83
C SER A 210 -25.86 33.07 1.79
N ALA A 211 -24.82 32.77 1.01
CA ALA A 211 -24.87 31.69 0.02
C ALA A 211 -25.03 30.28 0.66
N ILE A 212 -24.44 30.08 1.84
CA ILE A 212 -24.61 28.86 2.63
C ILE A 212 -26.01 28.77 3.23
N GLU A 213 -26.54 29.87 3.77
CA GLU A 213 -27.90 29.96 4.29
C GLU A 213 -28.94 29.69 3.19
N ASP A 214 -28.76 30.27 2.00
CA ASP A 214 -29.62 30.01 0.82
C ASP A 214 -29.57 28.52 0.41
N LEU A 215 -28.41 27.91 0.42
CA LEU A 215 -28.23 26.47 0.14
C LEU A 215 -28.96 25.61 1.19
N MET A 216 -28.80 25.93 2.46
CA MET A 216 -29.50 25.24 3.56
C MET A 216 -31.02 25.40 3.43
N ALA A 217 -31.52 26.62 3.18
CA ALA A 217 -32.95 26.89 2.97
C ALA A 217 -33.50 26.13 1.77
N LYS A 218 -32.79 26.17 0.63
CA LYS A 218 -33.22 25.48 -0.61
C LYS A 218 -33.27 23.96 -0.45
N THR A 219 -32.35 23.40 0.31
CA THR A 219 -32.24 21.95 0.55
C THR A 219 -33.07 21.52 1.77
N GLY A 220 -33.48 22.44 2.63
CA GLY A 220 -34.07 22.18 3.95
C GLY A 220 -33.09 21.46 4.88
N ALA A 221 -31.80 21.72 4.76
CA ALA A 221 -30.79 21.10 5.58
C ALA A 221 -30.63 21.81 6.92
N ASP A 222 -30.39 21.03 7.99
CA ASP A 222 -30.10 21.54 9.34
C ASP A 222 -28.61 21.86 9.52
N VAL A 223 -27.74 21.18 8.74
CA VAL A 223 -26.28 21.28 8.87
C VAL A 223 -25.57 21.12 7.54
N THR A 224 -24.49 21.85 7.35
CA THR A 224 -23.57 21.64 6.21
C THR A 224 -22.35 20.83 6.63
N ILE A 225 -21.83 20.00 5.71
CA ILE A 225 -20.62 19.17 5.92
C ILE A 225 -19.61 19.46 4.83
N GLY A 226 -18.41 19.94 5.23
CA GLY A 226 -17.25 20.05 4.36
C GLY A 226 -16.39 18.78 4.45
N TYR A 227 -15.87 18.33 3.30
CA TYR A 227 -15.18 17.04 3.22
C TYR A 227 -13.76 17.06 3.79
N TYR A 228 -13.38 15.96 4.43
CA TYR A 228 -12.00 15.61 4.79
C TYR A 228 -11.20 15.21 3.54
N CYS A 229 -9.93 15.60 3.50
CA CYS A 229 -8.97 15.31 2.41
C CYS A 229 -9.43 15.84 1.04
N GLU A 230 -10.25 16.89 1.02
CA GLU A 230 -10.71 17.56 -0.20
C GLU A 230 -9.65 18.55 -0.71
N ASN A 231 -9.32 18.44 -2.00
CA ASN A 231 -8.45 19.41 -2.67
C ASN A 231 -9.26 20.65 -3.04
N ARG A 232 -9.13 21.72 -2.26
CA ARG A 232 -10.00 22.91 -2.29
C ARG A 232 -9.40 24.07 -3.03
N ASN A 233 -10.26 24.80 -3.75
CA ASN A 233 -9.94 26.03 -4.49
C ASN A 233 -10.09 27.32 -3.65
N VAL A 234 -10.41 27.21 -2.38
CA VAL A 234 -10.68 28.38 -1.52
C VAL A 234 -9.43 28.95 -0.82
N TYR A 235 -8.33 28.21 -0.82
CA TYR A 235 -7.10 28.55 -0.13
C TYR A 235 -6.18 29.40 -1.04
N GLN A 236 -6.55 30.68 -1.24
CA GLN A 236 -5.87 31.61 -2.18
C GLN A 236 -4.90 32.61 -1.50
N GLY A 237 -4.84 32.64 -0.17
CA GLY A 237 -3.96 33.57 0.56
C GLY A 237 -2.48 33.16 0.53
N GLU A 238 -1.59 34.11 0.78
CA GLU A 238 -0.12 33.90 0.81
C GLU A 238 0.29 32.76 1.77
N ALA A 239 -0.44 32.61 2.87
CA ALA A 239 -0.21 31.52 3.85
C ALA A 239 -0.31 30.13 3.23
N PHE A 240 -1.03 29.96 2.14
CA PHE A 240 -1.25 28.66 1.47
C PHE A 240 -0.34 28.44 0.27
N LYS A 241 0.45 29.44 -0.14
CA LYS A 241 1.39 29.38 -1.29
C LYS A 241 0.74 28.77 -2.55
N PRO A 242 -0.34 29.37 -3.10
CA PRO A 242 -1.20 28.71 -4.09
C PRO A 242 -0.52 28.33 -5.40
N GLU A 243 0.55 29.02 -5.79
CA GLU A 243 1.30 28.80 -7.03
C GLU A 243 2.50 27.85 -6.87
N ALA A 244 2.85 27.48 -5.64
CA ALA A 244 3.98 26.58 -5.38
C ALA A 244 3.60 25.10 -5.50
N ALA A 245 4.56 24.22 -5.85
CA ALA A 245 4.37 22.77 -5.78
C ALA A 245 3.98 22.29 -4.38
N SER A 246 4.42 23.03 -3.34
CA SER A 246 4.06 22.82 -1.93
C SER A 246 2.80 23.57 -1.49
N ALA A 247 1.95 24.01 -2.43
CA ALA A 247 0.70 24.69 -2.11
C ALA A 247 -0.17 23.87 -1.17
N ARG A 248 -0.66 24.49 -0.09
CA ARG A 248 -1.55 23.85 0.87
C ARG A 248 -3.00 23.94 0.38
N THR A 249 -3.55 22.81 -0.04
CA THR A 249 -4.90 22.76 -0.63
C THR A 249 -5.75 21.59 -0.16
N PHE A 250 -5.17 20.58 0.52
CA PHE A 250 -5.91 19.42 0.99
C PHE A 250 -6.38 19.60 2.43
N HIS A 251 -7.68 19.73 2.61
CA HIS A 251 -8.34 19.94 3.90
C HIS A 251 -8.19 18.75 4.83
N LEU A 252 -7.70 18.94 6.05
CA LEU A 252 -7.35 17.87 7.00
C LEU A 252 -8.40 17.64 8.10
N GLY A 253 -9.47 18.41 8.11
CA GLY A 253 -10.57 18.28 9.06
C GLY A 253 -11.91 17.96 8.38
N VAL A 254 -12.95 18.05 9.16
CA VAL A 254 -14.35 18.10 8.69
C VAL A 254 -14.94 19.43 9.14
N ASP A 255 -15.52 20.19 8.22
CA ASP A 255 -16.20 21.42 8.56
C ASP A 255 -17.69 21.14 8.81
N ILE A 256 -18.18 21.51 9.97
CA ILE A 256 -19.55 21.35 10.40
C ILE A 256 -20.17 22.75 10.50
N GLY A 257 -20.98 23.12 9.49
CA GLY A 257 -21.57 24.46 9.42
C GLY A 257 -23.01 24.48 9.92
N MET A 258 -23.26 25.40 10.87
CA MET A 258 -24.57 25.72 11.42
C MET A 258 -24.59 27.23 11.79
N PRO A 259 -25.73 27.82 12.13
CA PRO A 259 -25.79 29.25 12.53
C PRO A 259 -24.81 29.61 13.64
N ALA A 260 -24.26 30.81 13.60
CA ALA A 260 -23.41 31.35 14.66
C ALA A 260 -24.06 31.21 16.03
N GLY A 261 -23.24 30.93 17.05
CA GLY A 261 -23.71 30.65 18.42
C GLY A 261 -24.11 29.19 18.69
N THR A 262 -24.13 28.31 17.65
CA THR A 262 -24.40 26.89 17.85
C THR A 262 -23.37 26.27 18.80
N GLU A 263 -23.84 25.50 19.77
CA GLU A 263 -23.03 24.84 20.80
C GLU A 263 -22.25 23.66 20.21
N VAL A 264 -20.96 23.58 20.57
CA VAL A 264 -20.03 22.53 20.15
C VAL A 264 -19.54 21.79 21.41
N PHE A 265 -19.73 20.48 21.45
CA PHE A 265 -19.44 19.62 22.60
C PHE A 265 -18.24 18.70 22.35
N ALA A 266 -17.54 18.31 23.43
CA ALA A 266 -16.47 17.33 23.37
C ALA A 266 -17.04 15.92 23.12
N PRO A 267 -16.60 15.20 22.08
CA PRO A 267 -17.08 13.84 21.85
C PRO A 267 -16.43 12.81 22.80
N LEU A 268 -15.28 13.12 23.38
CA LEU A 268 -14.50 12.23 24.26
C LEU A 268 -13.98 13.01 25.47
N ASP A 269 -13.72 12.30 26.57
CA ASP A 269 -12.99 12.87 27.71
C ASP A 269 -11.62 13.36 27.27
N GLY A 270 -11.22 14.56 27.68
CA GLY A 270 -9.95 15.14 27.31
C GLY A 270 -9.49 16.25 28.27
N VAL A 271 -8.35 16.81 27.95
CA VAL A 271 -7.73 17.92 28.70
C VAL A 271 -7.39 19.02 27.72
N ILE A 272 -7.71 20.27 28.01
CA ILE A 272 -7.29 21.41 27.18
C ILE A 272 -5.76 21.48 27.17
N GLU A 273 -5.17 21.21 26.00
CA GLU A 273 -3.73 21.24 25.79
C GLU A 273 -3.21 22.62 25.46
N VAL A 274 -3.87 23.28 24.51
CA VAL A 274 -3.53 24.61 24.03
C VAL A 274 -4.72 25.28 23.39
N PHE A 275 -4.77 26.61 23.44
CA PHE A 275 -5.78 27.42 22.74
C PHE A 275 -5.20 28.80 22.38
N ASN A 276 -5.78 29.44 21.36
CA ASN A 276 -5.40 30.76 20.91
C ASN A 276 -6.54 31.41 20.09
N ASN A 277 -6.36 32.67 19.75
CA ASN A 277 -7.10 33.31 18.67
C ASN A 277 -6.15 33.56 17.50
N ASN A 278 -6.18 32.71 16.51
CA ASN A 278 -5.39 32.81 15.29
C ASN A 278 -6.07 33.77 14.32
N SER A 279 -5.88 35.06 14.51
CA SER A 279 -6.60 36.17 13.86
C SER A 279 -6.12 36.52 12.43
N THR A 280 -5.19 35.78 11.87
CA THR A 280 -4.77 35.95 10.47
C THR A 280 -5.91 35.57 9.53
N HIS A 281 -6.12 36.36 8.47
CA HIS A 281 -7.20 36.10 7.50
C HIS A 281 -7.14 34.65 6.94
N LEU A 282 -8.27 33.95 6.98
CA LEU A 282 -8.45 32.54 6.60
C LEU A 282 -7.71 31.52 7.48
N ASP A 283 -7.22 31.89 8.67
CA ASP A 283 -6.71 30.98 9.69
C ASP A 283 -7.89 30.42 10.55
N TYR A 284 -7.61 29.85 11.68
CA TYR A 284 -8.59 29.16 12.55
C TYR A 284 -9.48 30.11 13.40
N GLY A 285 -9.14 31.42 13.54
CA GLY A 285 -9.78 32.26 14.53
C GLY A 285 -9.62 31.73 15.97
N PRO A 286 -10.63 31.89 16.86
CA PRO A 286 -10.61 31.23 18.16
C PRO A 286 -10.60 29.71 18.02
N VAL A 287 -9.54 29.07 18.53
CA VAL A 287 -9.26 27.66 18.38
C VAL A 287 -8.77 27.04 19.69
N VAL A 288 -9.21 25.80 19.96
CA VAL A 288 -8.79 25.01 21.11
C VAL A 288 -8.47 23.56 20.72
N ILE A 289 -7.44 23.00 21.33
CA ILE A 289 -7.03 21.61 21.14
C ILE A 289 -7.17 20.87 22.47
N LEU A 290 -7.88 19.74 22.41
CA LEU A 290 -8.03 18.79 23.53
C LEU A 290 -7.09 17.61 23.31
N ARG A 291 -6.35 17.23 24.36
CA ARG A 291 -5.58 15.99 24.40
C ARG A 291 -6.42 14.88 25.00
N HIS A 292 -6.43 13.74 24.32
CA HIS A 292 -7.08 12.50 24.73
C HIS A 292 -6.05 11.40 24.95
N LYS A 293 -6.50 10.27 25.49
CA LYS A 293 -5.65 9.11 25.72
C LYS A 293 -6.39 7.83 25.38
N THR A 294 -5.76 6.91 24.67
CA THR A 294 -6.29 5.57 24.44
C THR A 294 -6.24 4.75 25.73
N ASP A 295 -6.91 3.62 25.77
CA ASP A 295 -6.85 2.61 26.85
C ASP A 295 -5.43 2.05 27.06
N THR A 296 -4.60 2.03 26.01
CA THR A 296 -3.18 1.63 26.08
C THR A 296 -2.22 2.78 26.44
N GLY A 297 -2.76 3.97 26.69
CA GLY A 297 -1.99 5.14 27.15
C GLY A 297 -1.40 6.01 26.03
N VAL A 298 -1.73 5.77 24.75
CA VAL A 298 -1.29 6.58 23.62
C VAL A 298 -2.08 7.89 23.58
N ASN A 299 -1.38 9.03 23.47
CA ASN A 299 -2.02 10.33 23.33
C ASN A 299 -2.47 10.58 21.89
N PHE A 300 -3.59 11.32 21.73
CA PHE A 300 -4.07 11.89 20.46
C PHE A 300 -4.85 13.16 20.76
N TRP A 301 -5.18 13.95 19.73
CA TRP A 301 -5.78 15.27 19.94
C TRP A 301 -6.98 15.50 19.03
N THR A 302 -7.91 16.33 19.50
CA THR A 302 -8.96 16.92 18.67
C THR A 302 -8.85 18.43 18.67
N LEU A 303 -8.93 19.03 17.49
CA LEU A 303 -8.89 20.48 17.28
C LEU A 303 -10.30 20.98 16.93
N TYR A 304 -10.68 22.09 17.53
CA TYR A 304 -11.93 22.81 17.29
C TYR A 304 -11.60 24.25 16.88
N GLY A 305 -11.67 24.53 15.59
CA GLY A 305 -11.43 25.88 15.03
C GLY A 305 -12.74 26.62 14.76
N HIS A 306 -12.64 27.91 14.48
CA HIS A 306 -13.72 28.83 14.11
C HIS A 306 -14.81 29.00 15.20
N LEU A 307 -14.39 28.94 16.45
CA LEU A 307 -15.29 29.17 17.59
C LEU A 307 -15.49 30.66 17.86
N SER A 308 -16.45 31.00 18.69
CA SER A 308 -16.71 32.39 19.10
C SER A 308 -15.68 32.88 20.12
N ILE A 309 -15.35 34.15 20.10
CA ILE A 309 -14.47 34.81 21.09
C ILE A 309 -15.00 34.64 22.50
N ASP A 310 -16.33 34.67 22.69
CA ASP A 310 -17.00 34.49 23.97
C ASP A 310 -16.79 33.08 24.57
N SER A 311 -16.32 32.11 23.81
CA SER A 311 -15.96 30.78 24.29
C SER A 311 -14.62 30.76 25.05
N MET A 312 -13.68 31.64 24.70
CA MET A 312 -12.30 31.62 25.18
C MET A 312 -12.13 31.84 26.69
N PRO A 313 -12.92 32.69 27.36
CA PRO A 313 -12.80 32.87 28.84
C PRO A 313 -13.01 31.59 29.65
N ASN A 314 -13.66 30.59 29.07
CA ASN A 314 -13.93 29.29 29.71
C ASN A 314 -12.78 28.29 29.55
N TRP A 315 -11.78 28.60 28.70
CA TRP A 315 -10.65 27.74 28.46
C TRP A 315 -9.49 28.02 29.41
N LYS A 316 -8.92 26.94 29.96
CA LYS A 316 -7.69 26.99 30.75
C LYS A 316 -6.84 25.76 30.40
N ILE A 317 -5.56 25.95 30.13
CA ILE A 317 -4.62 24.83 29.91
C ILE A 317 -4.66 23.90 31.12
N GLY A 318 -4.76 22.59 30.88
CA GLY A 318 -4.87 21.56 31.90
C GLY A 318 -6.28 21.34 32.45
N LYS A 319 -7.31 22.12 32.04
CA LYS A 319 -8.71 21.87 32.40
C LYS A 319 -9.21 20.59 31.79
N GLU A 320 -9.76 19.70 32.59
CA GLU A 320 -10.46 18.50 32.10
C GLU A 320 -11.82 18.89 31.51
N ILE A 321 -12.15 18.24 30.40
CA ILE A 321 -13.42 18.34 29.68
C ILE A 321 -13.97 16.94 29.53
N LYS A 322 -15.21 16.70 29.94
CA LYS A 322 -15.88 15.41 29.81
C LYS A 322 -16.61 15.25 28.51
N ALA A 323 -16.77 14.02 28.03
CA ALA A 323 -17.59 13.71 26.88
C ALA A 323 -19.02 14.27 27.05
N GLY A 324 -19.51 15.04 26.06
CA GLY A 324 -20.77 15.78 26.14
C GLY A 324 -20.71 17.13 26.83
N GLU A 325 -19.55 17.56 27.35
CA GLU A 325 -19.37 18.90 27.92
C GLU A 325 -19.13 19.94 26.81
N LEU A 326 -19.64 21.16 27.03
CA LEU A 326 -19.52 22.28 26.10
C LEU A 326 -18.05 22.71 25.96
N VAL A 327 -17.55 22.67 24.74
CA VAL A 327 -16.21 23.18 24.36
C VAL A 327 -16.30 24.66 24.01
N GLY A 328 -17.30 25.06 23.22
CA GLY A 328 -17.48 26.44 22.79
C GLY A 328 -18.71 26.59 21.89
N ARG A 329 -18.80 27.72 21.21
CA ARG A 329 -19.87 28.04 20.26
C ARG A 329 -19.27 28.45 18.92
N MET A 330 -19.97 28.16 17.82
CA MET A 330 -19.53 28.59 16.48
C MET A 330 -19.51 30.12 16.39
N GLY A 331 -18.42 30.66 15.88
CA GLY A 331 -18.24 32.10 15.74
C GLY A 331 -18.98 32.68 14.53
N LYS A 332 -19.15 34.00 14.52
CA LYS A 332 -19.64 34.75 13.37
C LYS A 332 -18.53 34.89 12.32
N GLU A 333 -18.90 35.30 11.09
CA GLU A 333 -17.94 35.49 9.99
C GLU A 333 -16.80 36.44 10.35
N GLU A 334 -17.13 37.54 11.09
CA GLU A 334 -16.15 38.53 11.55
C GLU A 334 -15.18 37.95 12.60
N GLU A 335 -15.62 37.01 13.43
CA GLU A 335 -14.82 36.30 14.44
C GLU A 335 -14.01 35.15 13.81
N ASN A 336 -14.52 34.59 12.71
CA ASN A 336 -13.95 33.45 11.98
C ASN A 336 -12.96 33.87 10.88
N VAL A 337 -12.37 35.04 11.01
CA VAL A 337 -11.34 35.55 10.09
C VAL A 337 -11.72 35.49 8.62
N GLY A 338 -13.03 35.68 8.33
CA GLY A 338 -13.61 35.72 6.98
C GLY A 338 -14.27 34.41 6.52
N TRP A 339 -14.35 33.39 7.38
CA TRP A 339 -15.09 32.15 7.07
C TRP A 339 -16.54 32.24 7.55
N PRO A 340 -17.52 31.72 6.76
CA PRO A 340 -18.90 31.52 7.23
C PRO A 340 -18.95 30.71 8.56
N PRO A 341 -20.02 30.84 9.37
CA PRO A 341 -20.16 30.13 10.64
C PRO A 341 -20.06 28.61 10.49
N HIS A 342 -19.04 28.02 11.06
CA HIS A 342 -18.82 26.56 11.15
C HIS A 342 -17.82 26.23 12.25
N THR A 343 -17.66 24.96 12.57
CA THR A 343 -16.49 24.48 13.30
C THR A 343 -15.65 23.56 12.42
N HIS A 344 -14.37 23.87 12.32
CA HIS A 344 -13.37 22.95 11.75
C HIS A 344 -13.01 21.93 12.83
N PHE A 345 -13.36 20.67 12.62
CA PHE A 345 -13.04 19.58 13.54
C PHE A 345 -11.97 18.68 12.94
N GLN A 346 -10.85 18.53 13.65
CA GLN A 346 -9.71 17.74 13.16
C GLN A 346 -9.26 16.71 14.21
N LEU A 347 -8.87 15.52 13.75
CA LEU A 347 -8.39 14.40 14.59
C LEU A 347 -6.89 14.21 14.32
N LEU A 348 -6.05 14.42 15.35
CA LEU A 348 -4.59 14.47 15.24
C LEU A 348 -3.95 13.36 16.05
N THR A 349 -2.96 12.70 15.45
CA THR A 349 -2.14 11.67 16.10
C THR A 349 -0.88 12.25 16.76
N ASP A 350 -0.51 13.48 16.41
CA ASP A 350 0.61 14.24 17.00
C ASP A 350 0.44 15.72 16.64
N LEU A 351 0.98 16.63 17.43
CA LEU A 351 1.01 18.07 17.15
C LEU A 351 2.26 18.52 16.39
N CYS A 352 3.19 17.61 16.12
CA CYS A 352 4.39 17.84 15.30
C CYS A 352 5.24 19.05 15.74
N GLY A 353 5.22 19.37 17.03
CA GLY A 353 5.90 20.54 17.59
C GLY A 353 5.27 21.89 17.21
N MET A 354 4.20 21.90 16.41
CA MET A 354 3.52 23.13 15.95
C MET A 354 2.50 23.68 16.94
N GLY A 355 2.04 22.83 17.88
CA GLY A 355 1.03 23.24 18.85
C GLY A 355 -0.25 23.71 18.16
N ILE A 356 -0.65 24.97 18.42
CA ILE A 356 -1.88 25.58 17.91
C ILE A 356 -1.78 25.95 16.41
N ASP A 357 -0.58 26.03 15.85
CA ASP A 357 -0.33 26.34 14.44
C ASP A 357 -0.27 25.06 13.57
N ILE A 358 -0.75 23.94 14.10
CA ILE A 358 -0.84 22.68 13.35
C ILE A 358 -1.66 22.87 12.07
N TYR A 359 -1.21 22.25 10.98
CA TYR A 359 -1.85 22.44 9.68
C TYR A 359 -3.27 21.87 9.63
N GLY A 360 -4.24 22.72 9.30
CA GLY A 360 -5.60 22.33 8.89
C GLY A 360 -5.71 21.98 7.40
N VAL A 361 -4.65 22.28 6.64
CA VAL A 361 -4.59 22.08 5.19
C VAL A 361 -3.21 21.56 4.80
N ALA A 362 -3.15 20.36 4.21
CA ALA A 362 -1.90 19.72 3.81
C ALA A 362 -1.32 20.31 2.52
N PRO A 363 0.02 20.32 2.39
CA PRO A 363 0.69 20.49 1.11
C PRO A 363 0.34 19.37 0.13
N ARG A 364 0.23 19.70 -1.17
CA ARG A 364 -0.11 18.75 -2.24
C ARG A 364 0.86 17.56 -2.31
N ASP A 365 2.14 17.82 -2.11
CA ASP A 365 3.22 16.84 -2.19
C ASP A 365 3.42 16.02 -0.89
N GLU A 366 2.73 16.36 0.20
CA GLU A 366 2.81 15.68 1.49
C GLU A 366 1.46 15.10 1.98
N VAL A 367 0.44 14.99 1.12
CA VAL A 367 -0.90 14.53 1.52
C VAL A 367 -0.84 13.15 2.21
N ALA A 368 -0.02 12.22 1.72
CA ALA A 368 0.12 10.89 2.34
C ALA A 368 0.69 10.95 3.76
N LEU A 369 1.69 11.82 3.99
CA LEU A 369 2.26 12.10 5.31
C LEU A 369 1.18 12.63 6.26
N TRP A 370 0.46 13.66 5.83
CA TRP A 370 -0.54 14.34 6.66
C TRP A 370 -1.78 13.50 6.93
N ARG A 371 -2.18 12.60 6.05
CA ARG A 371 -3.23 11.60 6.34
C ARG A 371 -2.84 10.61 7.45
N GLY A 372 -1.57 10.37 7.67
CA GLY A 372 -1.08 9.58 8.81
C GLY A 372 -0.99 10.36 10.12
N ILE A 373 -0.94 11.70 10.05
CA ILE A 373 -0.90 12.61 11.21
C ILE A 373 -2.30 13.09 11.57
N SER A 374 -3.10 13.50 10.59
CA SER A 374 -4.50 13.88 10.75
C SER A 374 -5.39 12.79 10.17
N LEU A 375 -5.97 11.97 11.04
CA LEU A 375 -6.88 10.89 10.65
C LEU A 375 -8.25 11.45 10.27
N ASN A 376 -9.04 10.65 9.52
CA ASN A 376 -10.41 11.05 9.18
C ASN A 376 -11.25 11.27 10.46
N PRO A 377 -11.74 12.49 10.72
CA PRO A 377 -12.52 12.80 11.92
C PRO A 377 -13.81 11.99 12.04
N ASN A 378 -14.27 11.39 10.97
CA ASN A 378 -15.48 10.56 10.98
C ASN A 378 -15.35 9.28 11.80
N LEU A 379 -14.14 8.89 12.20
CA LEU A 379 -13.90 7.87 13.24
C LEU A 379 -14.55 8.24 14.58
N ILE A 380 -14.71 9.54 14.85
CA ILE A 380 -15.35 10.09 16.06
C ILE A 380 -16.78 10.55 15.74
N LEU A 381 -16.96 11.30 14.64
CA LEU A 381 -18.20 11.99 14.32
C LEU A 381 -19.34 11.07 13.88
N SER A 382 -19.02 9.92 13.30
CA SER A 382 -20.01 8.94 12.81
C SER A 382 -21.08 9.55 11.88
N ILE A 383 -20.67 10.52 11.03
CA ILE A 383 -21.55 11.17 10.05
C ILE A 383 -21.99 10.13 9.02
N PRO A 384 -23.28 9.89 8.83
CA PRO A 384 -23.78 8.98 7.80
C PRO A 384 -23.33 9.39 6.40
N ASN A 385 -23.06 8.40 5.54
CA ASN A 385 -22.50 8.53 4.18
C ASN A 385 -21.03 8.99 4.14
N GLY A 386 -20.37 9.11 5.30
CA GLY A 386 -18.96 9.43 5.37
C GLY A 386 -18.62 10.90 5.14
N THR A 387 -17.34 11.21 5.21
CA THR A 387 -16.80 12.57 5.06
C THR A 387 -15.58 12.64 4.15
N ASP A 388 -15.06 11.51 3.67
CA ASP A 388 -13.89 11.49 2.78
C ASP A 388 -14.27 12.05 1.40
N ALA A 389 -13.49 12.99 0.88
CA ALA A 389 -13.73 13.63 -0.43
C ALA A 389 -13.73 12.65 -1.62
N HIS A 390 -13.09 11.49 -1.44
CA HIS A 390 -13.09 10.42 -2.44
C HIS A 390 -14.36 9.56 -2.39
N ALA A 391 -15.29 9.82 -1.45
CA ALA A 391 -16.51 9.06 -1.23
C ALA A 391 -17.77 9.98 -1.23
N LYS A 392 -17.87 10.85 -2.22
CA LYS A 392 -18.96 11.87 -2.31
C LYS A 392 -20.36 11.28 -2.54
N ILE A 393 -20.48 9.99 -2.84
CA ILE A 393 -21.73 9.29 -3.13
C ILE A 393 -21.93 8.19 -2.08
N SER A 394 -23.16 8.02 -1.57
CA SER A 394 -23.44 6.97 -0.59
C SER A 394 -23.22 5.56 -1.16
N PRO A 395 -22.82 4.57 -0.36
CA PRO A 395 -22.67 3.18 -0.81
C PRO A 395 -23.94 2.61 -1.48
N GLU A 396 -25.12 3.02 -0.99
CA GLU A 396 -26.43 2.63 -1.55
C GLU A 396 -26.64 3.24 -2.94
N SER A 397 -26.29 4.51 -3.13
CA SER A 397 -26.38 5.18 -4.44
C SER A 397 -25.39 4.55 -5.43
N ILE A 398 -24.13 4.35 -5.02
CA ILE A 398 -23.13 3.65 -5.84
C ILE A 398 -23.64 2.27 -6.25
N ARG A 399 -24.25 1.52 -5.32
CA ARG A 399 -24.80 0.19 -5.60
C ARG A 399 -25.96 0.24 -6.61
N SER A 400 -26.85 1.23 -6.50
CA SER A 400 -27.98 1.39 -7.44
C SER A 400 -27.50 1.79 -8.83
N GLU A 401 -26.61 2.77 -8.93
CA GLU A 401 -26.03 3.21 -10.19
C GLU A 401 -25.19 2.12 -10.85
N ARG A 402 -24.38 1.40 -10.04
CA ARG A 402 -23.60 0.24 -10.52
C ARG A 402 -24.48 -0.79 -11.22
N ARG A 403 -25.70 -1.05 -10.72
CA ARG A 403 -26.63 -2.02 -11.34
C ARG A 403 -27.10 -1.60 -12.73
N VAL A 404 -27.07 -0.30 -13.01
CA VAL A 404 -27.48 0.26 -14.30
C VAL A 404 -26.34 0.26 -15.30
N VAL A 405 -25.14 0.70 -14.88
CA VAL A 405 -24.01 0.97 -15.78
C VAL A 405 -22.98 -0.16 -15.85
N ILE A 406 -22.92 -1.04 -14.84
CA ILE A 406 -21.99 -2.16 -14.78
C ILE A 406 -22.75 -3.48 -14.80
N SER A 407 -22.29 -4.42 -15.65
CA SER A 407 -22.92 -5.73 -15.78
C SER A 407 -23.09 -6.43 -14.42
N GLN A 408 -24.27 -7.00 -14.20
CA GLN A 408 -24.61 -7.73 -12.97
C GLN A 408 -23.80 -9.03 -12.80
N ASN A 409 -23.15 -9.51 -13.86
CA ASN A 409 -22.22 -10.65 -13.80
C ASN A 409 -20.94 -10.35 -13.02
N LEU A 410 -20.59 -9.06 -12.79
CA LEU A 410 -19.54 -8.65 -11.89
C LEU A 410 -20.04 -8.66 -10.44
N SER A 411 -19.89 -9.82 -9.77
CA SER A 411 -20.34 -10.03 -8.40
C SER A 411 -19.60 -9.15 -7.37
N LEU A 412 -20.26 -8.90 -6.25
CA LEU A 412 -19.68 -8.28 -5.06
C LEU A 412 -19.44 -9.37 -4.00
N ASN A 413 -18.35 -9.23 -3.20
CA ASN A 413 -17.91 -10.29 -2.28
C ASN A 413 -18.79 -10.46 -1.05
N PHE A 414 -19.45 -9.40 -0.58
CA PHE A 414 -20.17 -9.39 0.70
C PHE A 414 -21.65 -9.08 0.52
N LYS A 415 -22.50 -9.57 1.43
CA LYS A 415 -23.94 -9.30 1.46
C LYS A 415 -24.22 -7.80 1.60
N LYS A 416 -23.44 -7.13 2.47
CA LYS A 416 -23.42 -5.67 2.58
C LYS A 416 -22.11 -5.18 1.96
N PRO A 417 -22.12 -4.73 0.70
CA PRO A 417 -20.91 -4.23 0.05
C PRO A 417 -20.33 -3.04 0.79
N ILE A 418 -19.02 -3.01 0.90
CA ILE A 418 -18.26 -1.90 1.48
C ILE A 418 -17.80 -0.96 0.37
N ASN A 419 -17.77 0.34 0.66
CA ASN A 419 -17.24 1.36 -0.24
C ASN A 419 -15.79 1.65 0.18
N ILE A 420 -14.83 1.09 -0.56
CA ILE A 420 -13.40 1.29 -0.30
C ILE A 420 -12.93 2.54 -1.06
N VAL A 421 -12.34 3.48 -0.33
CA VAL A 421 -11.92 4.78 -0.87
C VAL A 421 -10.40 5.00 -0.83
N SER A 422 -9.66 4.21 -0.04
CA SER A 422 -8.20 4.31 0.00
C SER A 422 -7.57 3.01 0.48
N GLY A 423 -6.26 2.90 0.30
CA GLY A 423 -5.47 1.77 0.78
C GLY A 423 -4.05 2.17 1.16
N SER A 424 -3.46 1.50 2.14
CA SER A 424 -2.08 1.70 2.56
C SER A 424 -1.51 0.40 3.15
N GLY A 425 -0.35 -0.05 2.67
CA GLY A 425 0.26 -1.29 3.13
C GLY A 425 -0.67 -2.49 2.95
N ALA A 426 -0.94 -3.23 4.02
CA ALA A 426 -1.85 -4.38 4.01
C ALA A 426 -3.32 -4.01 4.29
N TYR A 427 -3.67 -2.72 4.34
CA TYR A 427 -5.01 -2.26 4.75
C TYR A 427 -5.74 -1.48 3.66
N LEU A 428 -7.07 -1.67 3.62
CA LEU A 428 -8.03 -0.88 2.88
C LEU A 428 -8.88 -0.06 3.86
N PHE A 429 -9.40 1.09 3.41
CA PHE A 429 -10.21 1.99 4.24
C PHE A 429 -11.50 2.34 3.53
N ASP A 430 -12.61 2.30 4.28
CA ASP A 430 -13.91 2.74 3.78
C ASP A 430 -14.11 4.26 3.92
N GLU A 431 -15.25 4.76 3.44
CA GLU A 431 -15.63 6.19 3.48
C GLU A 431 -15.77 6.75 4.90
N LYS A 432 -15.86 5.89 5.93
CA LYS A 432 -15.93 6.27 7.34
C LYS A 432 -14.56 6.25 8.02
N GLY A 433 -13.52 5.84 7.29
CA GLY A 433 -12.16 5.68 7.82
C GLY A 433 -11.92 4.36 8.55
N LYS A 434 -12.89 3.44 8.57
CA LYS A 434 -12.70 2.10 9.13
C LYS A 434 -11.67 1.34 8.29
N SER A 435 -10.68 0.75 8.96
CA SER A 435 -9.65 -0.06 8.33
C SER A 435 -10.07 -1.52 8.20
N TYR A 436 -9.63 -2.15 7.13
CA TYR A 436 -9.82 -3.57 6.86
C TYR A 436 -8.49 -4.19 6.47
N LEU A 437 -8.02 -5.19 7.24
CA LEU A 437 -6.86 -6.00 6.84
C LEU A 437 -7.22 -6.79 5.58
N ASP A 438 -6.45 -6.56 4.50
CA ASP A 438 -6.70 -7.19 3.21
C ASP A 438 -5.96 -8.53 3.10
N LEU A 439 -6.72 -9.62 3.20
CA LEU A 439 -6.19 -10.98 3.01
C LEU A 439 -6.61 -11.59 1.66
N VAL A 440 -7.14 -10.76 0.74
CA VAL A 440 -7.76 -11.19 -0.52
C VAL A 440 -6.99 -10.73 -1.75
N ASN A 441 -6.52 -9.47 -1.77
CA ASN A 441 -6.04 -8.82 -2.98
C ASN A 441 -4.54 -9.07 -3.24
N ASN A 442 -4.22 -10.19 -3.89
CA ASN A 442 -2.86 -10.50 -4.31
C ASN A 442 -2.33 -9.60 -5.46
N VAL A 443 -3.12 -8.66 -5.95
CA VAL A 443 -2.68 -7.64 -6.93
C VAL A 443 -1.87 -6.52 -6.27
N ALA A 444 -2.18 -6.15 -5.02
CA ALA A 444 -1.41 -5.17 -4.25
C ALA A 444 -0.18 -5.84 -3.60
N HIS A 445 0.70 -6.35 -4.43
CA HIS A 445 1.77 -7.28 -4.05
C HIS A 445 2.71 -6.73 -2.97
N VAL A 446 3.17 -5.48 -3.17
CA VAL A 446 4.06 -4.76 -2.25
C VAL A 446 3.30 -3.80 -1.33
N GLY A 447 1.98 -3.95 -1.23
CA GLY A 447 1.10 -3.11 -0.42
C GLY A 447 0.37 -2.04 -1.23
N HIS A 448 -0.81 -1.66 -0.74
CA HIS A 448 -1.64 -0.61 -1.33
C HIS A 448 -0.94 0.75 -1.23
N GLY A 449 -1.01 1.54 -2.31
CA GLY A 449 -0.50 2.91 -2.31
C GLY A 449 1.01 3.01 -2.05
N HIS A 450 1.82 1.99 -2.40
CA HIS A 450 3.25 1.97 -2.09
C HIS A 450 3.97 3.18 -2.70
N PRO A 451 4.65 4.04 -1.89
CA PRO A 451 5.17 5.34 -2.34
C PRO A 451 6.14 5.27 -3.52
N ARG A 452 7.02 4.26 -3.53
CA ARG A 452 7.97 4.05 -4.64
C ARG A 452 7.27 3.75 -5.96
N VAL A 453 6.25 2.89 -5.92
CA VAL A 453 5.48 2.51 -7.11
C VAL A 453 4.70 3.72 -7.63
N VAL A 454 4.06 4.49 -6.73
CA VAL A 454 3.34 5.71 -7.08
C VAL A 454 4.29 6.76 -7.67
N ALA A 455 5.46 6.97 -7.06
CA ALA A 455 6.46 7.93 -7.53
C ALA A 455 7.03 7.54 -8.92
N ALA A 456 7.34 6.26 -9.14
CA ALA A 456 7.82 5.76 -10.43
C ALA A 456 6.77 5.97 -11.55
N ALA A 457 5.50 5.66 -11.25
CA ALA A 457 4.39 5.90 -12.17
C ALA A 457 4.25 7.38 -12.54
N ALA A 458 4.22 8.26 -11.53
CA ALA A 458 4.05 9.71 -11.73
C ALA A 458 5.22 10.32 -12.50
N ALA A 459 6.46 9.96 -12.14
CA ALA A 459 7.66 10.46 -12.80
C ALA A 459 7.68 10.08 -14.29
N GLN A 460 7.45 8.81 -14.62
CA GLN A 460 7.47 8.37 -16.00
C GLN A 460 6.28 8.92 -16.79
N MET A 461 5.09 9.00 -16.20
CA MET A 461 3.90 9.57 -16.85
C MET A 461 4.08 11.06 -17.18
N SER A 462 4.81 11.81 -16.36
CA SER A 462 5.08 13.23 -16.62
C SER A 462 6.04 13.49 -17.78
N VAL A 463 6.80 12.46 -18.21
CA VAL A 463 7.78 12.56 -19.32
C VAL A 463 7.20 12.00 -20.60
N LEU A 464 6.81 10.72 -20.58
CA LEU A 464 6.33 10.02 -21.77
C LEU A 464 5.62 8.71 -21.40
N ASN A 465 4.46 8.47 -22.00
CA ASN A 465 3.89 7.13 -22.14
C ASN A 465 3.51 6.87 -23.60
N THR A 466 4.04 5.81 -24.19
CA THR A 466 3.82 5.46 -25.60
C THR A 466 3.93 3.95 -25.81
N ASN A 467 3.71 3.49 -27.04
CA ASN A 467 3.79 2.06 -27.40
C ASN A 467 5.23 1.61 -27.73
N THR A 468 5.42 0.30 -27.88
CA THR A 468 6.72 -0.33 -28.12
C THR A 468 7.26 -0.21 -29.55
N ARG A 469 6.58 0.54 -30.44
CA ARG A 469 7.13 0.82 -31.79
C ARG A 469 8.29 1.81 -31.78
N TYR A 470 8.51 2.49 -30.63
CA TYR A 470 9.65 3.37 -30.38
C TYR A 470 10.57 2.73 -29.33
N LEU A 471 11.88 2.97 -29.49
CA LEU A 471 12.83 2.51 -28.48
C LEU A 471 12.67 3.29 -27.20
N HIS A 472 12.65 2.57 -26.08
CA HIS A 472 12.63 3.15 -24.75
C HIS A 472 13.45 2.30 -23.77
N GLN A 473 14.39 2.95 -23.09
CA GLN A 473 15.34 2.28 -22.20
C GLN A 473 14.67 1.50 -21.07
N SER A 474 13.68 2.09 -20.37
CA SER A 474 13.03 1.46 -19.23
C SER A 474 12.36 0.12 -19.55
N VAL A 475 11.86 -0.04 -20.78
CA VAL A 475 11.22 -1.29 -21.22
C VAL A 475 12.27 -2.42 -21.33
N VAL A 476 13.46 -2.09 -21.88
CA VAL A 476 14.57 -3.04 -22.00
C VAL A 476 15.16 -3.39 -20.64
N GLU A 477 15.35 -2.39 -19.78
CA GLU A 477 15.88 -2.58 -18.41
C GLU A 477 14.96 -3.47 -17.57
N TYR A 478 13.66 -3.17 -17.56
CA TYR A 478 12.69 -4.01 -16.85
C TYR A 478 12.62 -5.42 -17.46
N GLY A 479 12.67 -5.55 -18.79
CA GLY A 479 12.73 -6.86 -19.45
C GLY A 479 13.92 -7.68 -18.98
N LYS A 480 15.11 -7.08 -18.94
CA LYS A 480 16.33 -7.73 -18.43
C LYS A 480 16.21 -8.07 -16.95
N ALA A 481 15.74 -7.15 -16.14
CA ALA A 481 15.57 -7.35 -14.69
C ALA A 481 14.60 -8.51 -14.40
N LEU A 482 13.50 -8.61 -15.12
CA LEU A 482 12.51 -9.67 -14.91
C LEU A 482 13.01 -11.01 -15.44
N THR A 483 13.62 -11.07 -16.63
CA THR A 483 14.17 -12.32 -17.18
C THR A 483 15.37 -12.84 -16.37
N SER A 484 16.18 -11.97 -15.76
CA SER A 484 17.27 -12.41 -14.88
C SER A 484 16.81 -13.16 -13.62
N THR A 485 15.52 -13.11 -13.28
CA THR A 485 14.94 -13.89 -12.18
C THR A 485 14.52 -15.30 -12.60
N MET A 486 14.56 -15.60 -13.90
CA MET A 486 14.15 -16.89 -14.48
C MET A 486 15.36 -17.83 -14.64
N PRO A 487 15.16 -19.13 -14.51
CA PRO A 487 16.19 -20.10 -14.87
C PRO A 487 16.35 -20.21 -16.40
N ASP A 488 17.56 -20.58 -16.85
CA ASP A 488 17.79 -20.94 -18.24
C ASP A 488 16.85 -22.09 -18.70
N PRO A 489 16.34 -22.05 -19.93
CA PRO A 489 16.58 -21.11 -21.04
C PRO A 489 15.53 -19.98 -21.18
N LEU A 490 14.79 -19.63 -20.15
CA LEU A 490 13.70 -18.64 -20.18
C LEU A 490 14.28 -17.21 -20.23
N SER A 491 14.50 -16.66 -21.42
CA SER A 491 15.22 -15.40 -21.59
C SER A 491 14.57 -14.37 -22.54
N VAL A 492 13.44 -14.74 -23.19
CA VAL A 492 12.72 -13.82 -24.10
C VAL A 492 11.38 -13.46 -23.49
N ILE A 493 11.08 -12.14 -23.41
CA ILE A 493 9.87 -11.61 -22.80
C ILE A 493 8.97 -10.89 -23.80
N PHE A 494 7.66 -11.04 -23.63
CA PHE A 494 6.61 -10.29 -24.30
C PHE A 494 5.74 -9.61 -23.21
N PHE A 495 5.64 -8.28 -23.24
CA PHE A 495 4.77 -7.56 -22.34
C PHE A 495 3.35 -7.47 -22.88
N VAL A 496 2.39 -7.66 -21.98
CA VAL A 496 0.94 -7.53 -22.20
C VAL A 496 0.29 -6.85 -20.98
N ASN A 497 -1.05 -6.74 -20.92
CA ASN A 497 -1.71 -5.94 -19.88
C ASN A 497 -2.46 -6.76 -18.84
N SER A 498 -2.72 -8.02 -19.10
CA SER A 498 -3.46 -8.91 -18.20
C SER A 498 -3.00 -10.35 -18.28
N GLY A 499 -3.23 -11.13 -17.22
CA GLY A 499 -2.99 -12.58 -17.23
C GLY A 499 -3.79 -13.31 -18.31
N SER A 500 -4.96 -12.81 -18.70
CA SER A 500 -5.74 -13.36 -19.81
C SER A 500 -5.05 -13.16 -21.16
N GLU A 501 -4.51 -11.97 -21.42
CA GLU A 501 -3.70 -11.73 -22.62
C GLU A 501 -2.40 -12.56 -22.60
N ALA A 502 -1.77 -12.71 -21.42
CA ALA A 502 -0.57 -13.51 -21.29
C ALA A 502 -0.83 -14.99 -21.65
N ASN A 503 -1.89 -15.58 -21.11
CA ASN A 503 -2.26 -16.96 -21.42
C ASN A 503 -2.74 -17.13 -22.87
N ASP A 504 -3.42 -16.14 -23.43
CA ASP A 504 -3.80 -16.12 -24.85
C ASP A 504 -2.56 -16.14 -25.76
N LEU A 505 -1.60 -15.28 -25.47
CA LEU A 505 -0.32 -15.22 -26.18
C LEU A 505 0.48 -16.54 -26.01
N ALA A 506 0.47 -17.12 -24.81
CA ALA A 506 1.12 -18.42 -24.56
C ALA A 506 0.54 -19.55 -25.43
N ILE A 507 -0.81 -19.58 -25.63
CA ILE A 507 -1.47 -20.50 -26.56
C ILE A 507 -0.97 -20.26 -27.99
N ARG A 508 -0.85 -19.00 -28.42
CA ARG A 508 -0.36 -18.65 -29.78
C ARG A 508 1.09 -19.07 -30.00
N LEU A 509 1.96 -18.81 -29.00
CA LEU A 509 3.37 -19.23 -29.01
C LEU A 509 3.50 -20.75 -29.11
N ALA A 510 2.77 -21.47 -28.23
CA ALA A 510 2.75 -22.94 -28.23
C ALA A 510 2.31 -23.51 -29.58
N ARG A 511 1.22 -23.01 -30.15
CA ARG A 511 0.69 -23.43 -31.45
C ARG A 511 1.63 -23.09 -32.62
N ALA A 512 2.27 -21.92 -32.56
CA ALA A 512 3.25 -21.54 -33.60
C ALA A 512 4.49 -22.45 -33.59
N HIS A 513 4.94 -22.84 -32.37
CA HIS A 513 6.11 -23.72 -32.22
C HIS A 513 5.78 -25.18 -32.57
N THR A 514 4.77 -25.75 -31.97
CA THR A 514 4.43 -27.18 -32.11
C THR A 514 3.68 -27.50 -33.40
N LYS A 515 3.15 -26.53 -34.12
CA LYS A 515 2.20 -26.69 -35.25
C LYS A 515 0.97 -27.52 -34.91
N ALA A 516 0.66 -27.66 -33.61
CA ALA A 516 -0.44 -28.42 -33.07
C ALA A 516 -1.50 -27.51 -32.48
N LYS A 517 -2.71 -28.04 -32.13
CA LYS A 517 -3.82 -27.20 -31.67
C LYS A 517 -4.35 -27.57 -30.27
N ALA A 518 -4.27 -28.85 -29.90
CA ALA A 518 -4.90 -29.29 -28.67
C ALA A 518 -4.16 -28.81 -27.43
N VAL A 519 -4.92 -28.49 -26.37
CA VAL A 519 -4.41 -28.04 -25.08
C VAL A 519 -4.94 -28.96 -23.99
N VAL A 520 -4.13 -29.31 -23.01
CA VAL A 520 -4.56 -30.00 -21.79
C VAL A 520 -4.45 -29.04 -20.60
N ALA A 521 -5.53 -28.97 -19.80
CA ALA A 521 -5.57 -28.23 -18.56
C ALA A 521 -6.04 -29.11 -17.38
N LEU A 522 -5.68 -28.74 -16.16
CA LEU A 522 -6.13 -29.45 -14.96
C LEU A 522 -7.57 -29.07 -14.59
N ARG A 523 -8.38 -30.05 -14.16
CA ARG A 523 -9.74 -29.81 -13.64
C ARG A 523 -9.70 -28.71 -12.57
N HIS A 524 -10.66 -27.79 -12.60
CA HIS A 524 -10.76 -26.62 -11.75
C HIS A 524 -9.71 -25.51 -12.02
N GLY A 525 -8.77 -25.69 -12.98
CA GLY A 525 -7.85 -24.63 -13.37
C GLY A 525 -8.58 -23.43 -14.00
N TYR A 526 -8.07 -22.22 -13.73
CA TYR A 526 -8.56 -20.97 -14.31
C TYR A 526 -7.41 -20.14 -14.84
N HIS A 527 -7.46 -19.84 -16.13
CA HIS A 527 -6.35 -19.19 -16.83
C HIS A 527 -6.75 -17.80 -17.41
N GLY A 528 -8.00 -17.37 -17.26
CA GLY A 528 -8.46 -16.05 -17.72
C GLY A 528 -9.84 -16.10 -18.41
N HIS A 529 -10.20 -15.00 -19.10
CA HIS A 529 -11.55 -14.78 -19.64
C HIS A 529 -11.62 -14.29 -21.09
N THR A 530 -10.49 -14.20 -21.83
CA THR A 530 -10.54 -14.09 -23.30
C THR A 530 -11.08 -15.39 -23.90
N GLN A 531 -11.63 -15.34 -25.11
CA GLN A 531 -12.35 -16.49 -25.70
C GLN A 531 -11.51 -17.77 -25.69
N SER A 532 -10.25 -17.71 -26.19
CA SER A 532 -9.35 -18.85 -26.23
C SER A 532 -8.96 -19.37 -24.84
N VAL A 533 -8.87 -18.47 -23.85
CA VAL A 533 -8.43 -18.80 -22.49
C VAL A 533 -9.62 -19.33 -21.63
N VAL A 534 -10.83 -18.83 -21.85
CA VAL A 534 -12.04 -19.42 -21.24
C VAL A 534 -12.21 -20.87 -21.68
N GLU A 535 -11.93 -21.18 -22.95
CA GLU A 535 -11.97 -22.55 -23.51
C GLU A 535 -11.00 -23.52 -22.84
N ILE A 536 -9.88 -23.04 -22.25
CA ILE A 536 -8.90 -23.85 -21.51
C ILE A 536 -9.01 -23.69 -20.00
N SER A 537 -10.09 -23.06 -19.50
CA SER A 537 -10.33 -22.84 -18.07
C SER A 537 -11.47 -23.75 -17.54
N PRO A 538 -11.17 -25.01 -17.11
CA PRO A 538 -12.18 -25.96 -16.65
C PRO A 538 -13.06 -25.41 -15.52
N TYR A 539 -12.53 -24.55 -14.66
CA TYR A 539 -13.29 -23.84 -13.64
C TYR A 539 -14.51 -23.10 -14.23
N LYS A 540 -14.41 -22.56 -15.46
CA LYS A 540 -15.50 -21.82 -16.12
C LYS A 540 -16.40 -22.72 -16.94
N PHE A 541 -15.84 -23.47 -17.90
CA PHE A 541 -16.67 -24.23 -18.84
C PHE A 541 -17.32 -25.48 -18.25
N LEU A 542 -16.82 -26.01 -17.13
CA LEU A 542 -17.47 -27.09 -16.35
C LEU A 542 -18.35 -26.52 -15.22
N GLY A 543 -18.25 -25.21 -14.91
CA GLY A 543 -19.05 -24.54 -13.89
C GLY A 543 -20.44 -24.15 -14.35
N LYS A 544 -21.17 -23.45 -13.48
CA LYS A 544 -22.52 -22.94 -13.77
C LYS A 544 -22.52 -22.01 -15.00
N GLY A 545 -23.32 -22.31 -16.01
CA GLY A 545 -23.40 -21.57 -17.27
C GLY A 545 -22.35 -21.93 -18.29
N GLY A 546 -21.44 -22.87 -17.98
CA GLY A 546 -20.45 -23.39 -18.91
C GLY A 546 -21.05 -24.33 -19.95
N GLN A 547 -20.37 -24.47 -21.10
CA GLN A 547 -20.82 -25.26 -22.24
C GLN A 547 -20.00 -26.56 -22.43
N GLY A 548 -19.18 -26.92 -21.44
CA GLY A 548 -18.27 -28.06 -21.53
C GLY A 548 -16.97 -27.75 -22.27
N ALA A 549 -16.12 -28.77 -22.39
CA ALA A 549 -14.81 -28.61 -23.02
C ALA A 549 -14.93 -28.49 -24.55
N ALA A 550 -14.18 -27.54 -25.15
CA ALA A 550 -14.01 -27.47 -26.61
C ALA A 550 -13.31 -28.74 -27.16
N SER A 551 -13.57 -29.10 -28.41
CA SER A 551 -13.09 -30.36 -29.01
C SER A 551 -11.56 -30.51 -29.05
N HIS A 552 -10.82 -29.41 -28.90
CA HIS A 552 -9.37 -29.36 -28.86
C HIS A 552 -8.81 -29.26 -27.43
N VAL A 553 -9.67 -29.39 -26.39
CA VAL A 553 -9.26 -29.25 -25.00
C VAL A 553 -9.44 -30.56 -24.26
N GLY A 554 -8.34 -31.06 -23.69
CA GLY A 554 -8.34 -32.19 -22.77
C GLY A 554 -8.37 -31.71 -21.32
N VAL A 555 -9.17 -32.34 -20.48
CA VAL A 555 -9.22 -32.06 -19.05
C VAL A 555 -8.63 -33.23 -18.29
N ALA A 556 -7.47 -33.00 -17.65
CA ALA A 556 -6.88 -33.97 -16.72
C ALA A 556 -7.42 -33.77 -15.30
N GLU A 557 -7.53 -34.84 -14.54
CA GLU A 557 -7.96 -34.72 -13.14
C GLU A 557 -6.97 -33.94 -12.30
N LEU A 558 -7.48 -33.12 -11.39
CA LEU A 558 -6.66 -32.32 -10.47
C LEU A 558 -5.97 -33.25 -9.45
N PRO A 559 -4.63 -33.15 -9.30
CA PRO A 559 -3.90 -33.93 -8.32
C PRO A 559 -4.08 -33.41 -6.88
N ASP A 560 -5.24 -33.63 -6.32
CA ASP A 560 -5.56 -33.32 -4.93
C ASP A 560 -5.45 -34.60 -4.08
N LEU A 561 -4.56 -34.58 -3.07
CA LEU A 561 -4.34 -35.73 -2.19
C LEU A 561 -5.32 -35.79 -1.02
N PHE A 562 -6.06 -34.71 -0.74
CA PHE A 562 -6.98 -34.62 0.38
C PHE A 562 -8.39 -35.15 -0.01
N ARG A 563 -9.02 -34.51 -1.00
CA ARG A 563 -10.39 -34.88 -1.47
C ARG A 563 -10.45 -35.19 -2.97
N GLY A 564 -9.31 -35.32 -3.62
CA GLY A 564 -9.25 -35.61 -5.04
C GLY A 564 -9.68 -37.02 -5.40
N LYS A 565 -9.72 -37.27 -6.71
CA LYS A 565 -10.17 -38.56 -7.27
C LYS A 565 -9.27 -39.72 -6.85
N PHE A 566 -7.99 -39.52 -6.65
CA PHE A 566 -7.02 -40.51 -6.22
C PHE A 566 -6.30 -40.02 -4.98
N THR A 567 -6.35 -40.81 -3.91
CA THR A 567 -5.68 -40.56 -2.63
C THR A 567 -4.78 -41.73 -2.25
N GLY A 568 -3.92 -41.56 -1.24
CA GLY A 568 -2.99 -42.58 -0.73
C GLY A 568 -1.67 -42.66 -1.51
N LYS A 569 -0.84 -43.69 -1.17
CA LYS A 569 0.58 -43.77 -1.56
C LYS A 569 0.86 -43.71 -3.08
N ASN A 570 -0.04 -44.23 -3.92
CA ASN A 570 0.17 -44.27 -5.38
C ASN A 570 -0.69 -43.23 -6.12
N ALA A 571 -1.14 -42.19 -5.44
CA ALA A 571 -2.04 -41.22 -6.04
C ALA A 571 -1.35 -40.45 -7.18
N THR A 572 -0.10 -40.02 -7.02
CA THR A 572 0.69 -39.32 -8.04
C THR A 572 0.75 -40.12 -9.34
N ASP A 573 1.08 -41.42 -9.28
CA ASP A 573 1.16 -42.31 -10.46
C ASP A 573 -0.19 -42.43 -11.17
N LYS A 574 -1.28 -42.53 -10.40
CA LYS A 574 -2.65 -42.58 -10.95
C LYS A 574 -3.04 -41.28 -11.66
N TYR A 575 -2.61 -40.12 -11.14
CA TYR A 575 -2.84 -38.83 -11.79
C TYR A 575 -2.01 -38.71 -13.07
N ILE A 576 -0.76 -39.22 -13.10
CA ILE A 576 0.06 -39.25 -14.31
C ILE A 576 -0.56 -40.17 -15.36
N GLU A 577 -1.05 -41.35 -14.95
CA GLU A 577 -1.74 -42.28 -15.89
C GLU A 577 -3.05 -41.63 -16.42
N ASN A 578 -3.77 -40.88 -15.58
CA ASN A 578 -4.92 -40.11 -16.03
C ASN A 578 -4.52 -39.04 -17.07
N LEU A 579 -3.45 -38.24 -16.82
CA LEU A 579 -2.92 -37.29 -17.79
C LEU A 579 -2.54 -37.97 -19.12
N LYS A 580 -1.88 -39.14 -19.05
CA LYS A 580 -1.51 -39.93 -20.23
C LYS A 580 -2.74 -40.39 -21.02
N LYS A 581 -3.79 -40.85 -20.34
CA LYS A 581 -5.07 -41.18 -20.98
C LYS A 581 -5.74 -39.98 -21.61
N THR A 582 -5.71 -38.82 -20.94
CA THR A 582 -6.24 -37.55 -21.47
C THR A 582 -5.52 -37.14 -22.75
N ILE A 583 -4.18 -37.18 -22.75
CA ILE A 583 -3.38 -36.86 -23.96
C ILE A 583 -3.69 -37.83 -25.11
N LYS A 584 -3.76 -39.14 -24.84
CA LYS A 584 -4.10 -40.16 -25.86
C LYS A 584 -5.51 -40.01 -26.42
N GLY A 585 -6.44 -39.46 -25.64
CA GLY A 585 -7.82 -39.21 -26.05
C GLY A 585 -8.05 -37.96 -26.86
N LEU A 586 -7.03 -37.11 -27.04
CA LEU A 586 -7.12 -35.92 -27.87
C LEU A 586 -7.39 -36.24 -29.34
N LYS A 587 -8.28 -35.47 -29.96
CA LYS A 587 -8.61 -35.61 -31.41
C LYS A 587 -7.61 -34.93 -32.34
N GLN A 588 -6.71 -34.13 -31.79
CA GLN A 588 -5.71 -33.34 -32.48
C GLN A 588 -4.38 -33.43 -31.74
N PRO A 589 -3.23 -33.22 -32.41
CA PRO A 589 -1.92 -33.22 -31.77
C PRO A 589 -1.84 -32.20 -30.61
N LEU A 590 -1.12 -32.58 -29.57
CA LEU A 590 -0.93 -31.77 -28.37
C LEU A 590 -0.03 -30.56 -28.65
N SER A 591 -0.53 -29.35 -28.37
CA SER A 591 0.23 -28.11 -28.43
C SER A 591 0.82 -27.76 -27.05
N ALA A 592 -0.02 -27.76 -26.00
CA ALA A 592 0.42 -27.32 -24.69
C ALA A 592 -0.30 -28.05 -23.55
N PHE A 593 0.39 -28.08 -22.40
CA PHE A 593 -0.16 -28.37 -21.10
C PHE A 593 -0.10 -27.12 -20.24
N PHE A 594 -1.25 -26.64 -19.73
CA PHE A 594 -1.37 -25.50 -18.83
C PHE A 594 -1.58 -25.96 -17.39
N ALA A 595 -0.77 -25.46 -16.48
CA ALA A 595 -0.93 -25.68 -15.05
C ALA A 595 -0.46 -24.48 -14.21
N GLU A 596 -1.21 -24.17 -13.14
CA GLU A 596 -0.68 -23.42 -12.01
C GLU A 596 0.12 -24.39 -11.12
N SER A 597 1.26 -23.98 -10.57
CA SER A 597 2.06 -24.85 -9.67
C SER A 597 1.37 -25.09 -8.31
N ILE A 598 0.49 -24.18 -7.91
CA ILE A 598 -0.51 -24.36 -6.85
C ILE A 598 -1.85 -23.90 -7.45
N VAL A 599 -2.80 -24.84 -7.58
CA VAL A 599 -4.05 -24.55 -8.30
C VAL A 599 -5.00 -23.73 -7.41
N SER A 600 -5.15 -22.45 -7.78
CA SER A 600 -5.76 -21.45 -6.92
C SER A 600 -7.27 -21.62 -6.76
N THR A 601 -8.01 -21.66 -7.86
CA THR A 601 -9.49 -21.76 -7.86
C THR A 601 -10.03 -23.09 -7.33
N ALA A 602 -9.18 -24.08 -7.25
CA ALA A 602 -9.48 -25.37 -6.63
C ALA A 602 -9.38 -25.35 -5.09
N GLY A 603 -8.96 -24.24 -4.50
CA GLY A 603 -8.73 -24.11 -3.06
C GLY A 603 -7.26 -24.22 -2.66
N GLN A 604 -6.37 -23.63 -3.41
CA GLN A 604 -4.90 -23.58 -3.21
C GLN A 604 -4.26 -24.98 -3.13
N ILE A 605 -4.64 -25.86 -4.05
CA ILE A 605 -4.14 -27.25 -4.10
C ILE A 605 -2.68 -27.24 -4.51
N VAL A 606 -1.81 -27.66 -3.60
CA VAL A 606 -0.38 -27.91 -3.88
C VAL A 606 -0.27 -29.23 -4.63
N LEU A 607 0.33 -29.19 -5.82
CA LEU A 607 0.50 -30.41 -6.61
C LEU A 607 1.47 -31.38 -5.92
N PRO A 608 1.23 -32.71 -5.95
CA PRO A 608 2.08 -33.69 -5.28
C PRO A 608 3.52 -33.69 -5.81
N ASP A 609 4.45 -34.04 -4.94
CA ASP A 609 5.86 -34.18 -5.30
C ASP A 609 6.04 -35.09 -6.51
N GLY A 610 6.88 -34.67 -7.44
CA GLY A 610 7.18 -35.36 -8.68
C GLY A 610 6.10 -35.31 -9.77
N TYR A 611 4.87 -34.82 -9.47
CA TYR A 611 3.81 -34.78 -10.47
C TYR A 611 4.16 -33.87 -11.67
N LEU A 612 4.54 -32.60 -11.44
CA LEU A 612 4.87 -31.70 -12.54
C LEU A 612 6.09 -32.16 -13.34
N ALA A 613 7.10 -32.74 -12.68
CA ALA A 613 8.27 -33.30 -13.38
C ALA A 613 7.87 -34.44 -14.33
N ALA A 614 7.05 -35.39 -13.87
CA ALA A 614 6.54 -36.48 -14.70
C ALA A 614 5.58 -35.98 -15.80
N ALA A 615 4.72 -35.00 -15.48
CA ALA A 615 3.80 -34.37 -16.44
C ALA A 615 4.55 -33.68 -17.56
N TYR A 616 5.56 -32.86 -17.25
CA TYR A 616 6.37 -32.15 -18.26
C TYR A 616 7.14 -33.12 -19.16
N LYS A 617 7.72 -34.16 -18.59
CA LYS A 617 8.35 -35.25 -19.39
C LYS A 617 7.37 -35.89 -20.35
N LEU A 618 6.15 -36.23 -19.84
CA LEU A 618 5.10 -36.85 -20.65
C LEU A 618 4.62 -35.91 -21.79
N VAL A 619 4.40 -34.62 -21.47
CA VAL A 619 3.92 -33.65 -22.42
C VAL A 619 4.93 -33.43 -23.55
N ARG A 620 6.21 -33.21 -23.20
CA ARG A 620 7.30 -33.01 -24.19
C ARG A 620 7.51 -34.25 -25.06
N SER A 621 7.41 -35.45 -24.48
CA SER A 621 7.51 -36.71 -25.26
C SER A 621 6.34 -36.92 -26.25
N ASN A 622 5.22 -36.19 -26.09
CA ASN A 622 4.09 -36.15 -27.01
C ASN A 622 4.09 -34.89 -27.93
N GLY A 623 5.21 -34.15 -27.98
CA GLY A 623 5.40 -32.99 -28.89
C GLY A 623 4.76 -31.70 -28.40
N GLY A 624 4.22 -31.66 -27.18
CA GLY A 624 3.65 -30.47 -26.59
C GLY A 624 4.65 -29.69 -25.76
N VAL A 625 4.35 -28.43 -25.45
CA VAL A 625 5.11 -27.56 -24.55
C VAL A 625 4.38 -27.39 -23.19
N CYS A 626 5.14 -27.07 -22.15
CA CYS A 626 4.65 -26.91 -20.79
C CYS A 626 4.54 -25.43 -20.45
N VAL A 627 3.34 -24.97 -20.07
CA VAL A 627 3.06 -23.58 -19.67
C VAL A 627 2.80 -23.54 -18.18
N SER A 628 3.62 -22.79 -17.43
CA SER A 628 3.37 -22.47 -16.02
C SER A 628 2.64 -21.14 -15.91
N ASP A 629 1.45 -21.19 -15.32
CA ASP A 629 0.66 -19.99 -15.01
C ASP A 629 1.06 -19.46 -13.62
N GLU A 630 1.92 -18.45 -13.60
CA GLU A 630 2.43 -17.79 -12.40
C GLU A 630 1.64 -16.52 -12.02
N VAL A 631 0.54 -16.26 -12.69
CA VAL A 631 -0.27 -15.03 -12.52
C VAL A 631 -0.74 -14.81 -11.09
N GLN A 632 -0.85 -15.85 -10.25
CA GLN A 632 -1.27 -15.72 -8.86
C GLN A 632 -0.16 -15.97 -7.83
N ILE A 633 0.86 -16.76 -8.16
CA ILE A 633 1.79 -17.34 -7.19
C ILE A 633 3.24 -16.85 -7.33
N GLY A 634 3.58 -16.19 -8.42
CA GLY A 634 4.92 -15.69 -8.70
C GLY A 634 5.39 -14.52 -7.84
N MET A 635 6.62 -14.07 -8.13
CA MET A 635 7.28 -12.92 -7.50
C MET A 635 7.48 -13.04 -5.98
N GLY A 636 7.95 -14.19 -5.51
CA GLY A 636 8.31 -14.40 -4.12
C GLY A 636 7.13 -14.72 -3.18
N ARG A 637 5.88 -14.75 -3.66
CA ARG A 637 4.69 -15.03 -2.84
C ARG A 637 4.74 -16.37 -2.13
N VAL A 638 5.29 -17.39 -2.78
CA VAL A 638 5.41 -18.75 -2.21
C VAL A 638 6.54 -18.89 -1.17
N GLY A 639 7.30 -17.84 -0.92
CA GLY A 639 8.29 -17.74 0.15
C GLY A 639 9.59 -18.50 -0.12
N ASP A 640 9.57 -19.81 -0.25
CA ASP A 640 10.77 -20.63 -0.43
C ASP A 640 11.44 -20.44 -1.80
N LYS A 641 10.67 -20.07 -2.82
CA LYS A 641 11.12 -19.83 -4.19
C LYS A 641 10.57 -18.50 -4.69
N PHE A 642 11.20 -17.94 -5.73
CA PHE A 642 10.73 -16.71 -6.36
C PHE A 642 9.54 -17.00 -7.30
N TRP A 643 9.60 -18.12 -8.03
CA TRP A 643 8.55 -18.61 -8.91
C TRP A 643 7.96 -19.92 -8.38
N GLY A 644 6.67 -20.14 -8.58
CA GLY A 644 5.96 -21.31 -8.05
C GLY A 644 6.41 -22.62 -8.67
N PHE A 645 6.75 -22.66 -9.96
CA PHE A 645 7.25 -23.87 -10.63
C PHE A 645 8.56 -24.39 -10.02
N GLU A 646 9.39 -23.51 -9.45
CA GLU A 646 10.63 -23.90 -8.79
C GLU A 646 10.41 -24.76 -7.53
N LEU A 647 9.22 -24.67 -6.89
CA LEU A 647 8.85 -25.55 -5.76
C LEU A 647 8.84 -27.04 -6.16
N HIS A 648 8.61 -27.31 -7.44
CA HIS A 648 8.53 -28.66 -8.02
C HIS A 648 9.81 -29.08 -8.74
N GLY A 649 10.86 -28.26 -8.72
CA GLY A 649 12.15 -28.53 -9.37
C GLY A 649 12.05 -28.67 -10.88
N VAL A 650 11.14 -27.96 -11.54
CA VAL A 650 10.92 -28.00 -12.98
C VAL A 650 11.16 -26.64 -13.64
N VAL A 651 11.49 -26.66 -14.92
CA VAL A 651 11.56 -25.46 -15.77
C VAL A 651 10.52 -25.62 -16.89
N PRO A 652 9.51 -24.76 -16.96
CA PRO A 652 8.52 -24.77 -18.05
C PRO A 652 9.12 -24.24 -19.36
N ASP A 653 8.41 -24.39 -20.46
CA ASP A 653 8.80 -23.85 -21.77
C ASP A 653 8.27 -22.42 -21.98
N ILE A 654 7.15 -22.10 -21.31
CA ILE A 654 6.51 -20.79 -21.31
C ILE A 654 6.03 -20.49 -19.87
N VAL A 655 6.25 -19.26 -19.40
CA VAL A 655 5.75 -18.75 -18.13
C VAL A 655 4.84 -17.57 -18.39
N THR A 656 3.65 -17.55 -17.82
CA THR A 656 2.73 -16.43 -17.88
C THR A 656 2.65 -15.69 -16.54
N LEU A 657 2.76 -14.37 -16.60
CA LEU A 657 2.89 -13.48 -15.46
C LEU A 657 1.77 -12.42 -15.47
N GLY A 658 1.39 -11.94 -14.32
CA GLY A 658 0.37 -10.88 -14.24
C GLY A 658 0.27 -10.31 -12.84
N LYS A 659 -0.93 -10.05 -12.37
CA LYS A 659 -1.32 -9.50 -11.06
C LYS A 659 -0.21 -8.79 -10.24
N PRO A 660 0.79 -9.52 -9.65
CA PRO A 660 1.82 -8.91 -8.80
C PRO A 660 2.72 -7.92 -9.53
N LEU A 661 2.94 -8.07 -10.84
CA LEU A 661 3.91 -7.27 -11.60
C LEU A 661 3.67 -5.77 -11.49
N GLY A 662 2.41 -5.33 -11.51
CA GLY A 662 2.04 -3.92 -11.54
C GLY A 662 1.53 -3.35 -10.21
N ASN A 663 1.51 -4.14 -9.13
CA ASN A 663 0.94 -3.73 -7.84
C ASN A 663 -0.45 -3.08 -7.96
N GLY A 664 -1.33 -3.65 -8.79
CA GLY A 664 -2.66 -3.12 -9.10
C GLY A 664 -2.77 -2.37 -10.43
N HIS A 665 -1.64 -1.91 -11.01
CA HIS A 665 -1.61 -1.38 -12.37
C HIS A 665 -1.67 -2.52 -13.40
N PRO A 666 -2.40 -2.35 -14.54
CA PRO A 666 -2.46 -3.36 -15.61
C PRO A 666 -1.08 -3.62 -16.23
N LEU A 667 -0.45 -4.72 -15.82
CA LEU A 667 0.85 -5.18 -16.33
C LEU A 667 0.93 -6.69 -16.23
N ALA A 668 1.30 -7.32 -17.33
CA ALA A 668 1.50 -8.75 -17.44
C ALA A 668 2.60 -9.06 -18.47
N ALA A 669 3.09 -10.30 -18.50
CA ALA A 669 4.12 -10.71 -19.43
C ALA A 669 4.04 -12.20 -19.72
N VAL A 670 4.66 -12.60 -20.82
CA VAL A 670 4.99 -13.98 -21.15
C VAL A 670 6.50 -14.09 -21.27
N VAL A 671 7.10 -15.02 -20.54
CA VAL A 671 8.54 -15.34 -20.69
C VAL A 671 8.68 -16.72 -21.32
N THR A 672 9.58 -16.86 -22.28
CA THR A 672 9.75 -18.11 -23.02
C THR A 672 11.20 -18.30 -23.47
N THR A 673 11.46 -19.45 -24.11
CA THR A 673 12.79 -19.75 -24.68
C THR A 673 13.02 -19.01 -26.00
N PRO A 674 14.28 -18.75 -26.40
CA PRO A 674 14.60 -18.17 -27.70
C PRO A 674 14.04 -18.98 -28.88
N GLU A 675 14.01 -20.30 -28.79
CA GLU A 675 13.52 -21.22 -29.82
C GLU A 675 12.00 -21.04 -30.04
N ILE A 676 11.21 -20.98 -28.97
CA ILE A 676 9.75 -20.77 -29.04
C ILE A 676 9.45 -19.36 -29.58
N ALA A 677 10.19 -18.36 -29.11
CA ALA A 677 10.04 -16.99 -29.58
C ALA A 677 10.36 -16.89 -31.08
N ALA A 678 11.45 -17.54 -31.56
CA ALA A 678 11.81 -17.59 -32.98
C ALA A 678 10.74 -18.25 -33.84
N SER A 679 10.10 -19.32 -33.34
CA SER A 679 8.99 -20.00 -34.04
C SER A 679 7.75 -19.10 -34.23
N PHE A 680 7.58 -18.09 -33.39
CA PHE A 680 6.50 -17.11 -33.51
C PHE A 680 6.77 -15.99 -34.50
N ASN A 681 8.04 -15.79 -34.89
CA ASN A 681 8.44 -14.86 -35.97
C ASN A 681 8.17 -15.47 -37.34
N ASN A 682 6.89 -15.61 -37.69
CA ASN A 682 6.40 -16.33 -38.86
C ASN A 682 5.93 -15.39 -39.99
N GLY A 683 6.27 -14.10 -39.95
CA GLY A 683 5.84 -13.08 -40.92
C GLY A 683 4.55 -12.34 -40.57
N MET A 684 3.78 -12.81 -39.57
CA MET A 684 2.64 -12.08 -39.03
C MET A 684 3.14 -11.12 -37.95
N GLU A 685 2.91 -9.81 -38.14
CA GLU A 685 3.26 -8.81 -37.15
C GLU A 685 2.54 -9.11 -35.81
N TYR A 686 3.30 -9.01 -34.68
CA TYR A 686 2.77 -8.98 -33.35
C TYR A 686 2.88 -7.57 -32.80
N PHE A 687 1.75 -7.00 -32.43
CA PHE A 687 1.66 -5.68 -31.80
C PHE A 687 0.64 -5.67 -30.68
N ASN A 688 1.01 -5.07 -29.56
CA ASN A 688 0.11 -4.78 -28.44
C ASN A 688 0.24 -3.29 -28.10
N THR A 689 -0.85 -2.54 -28.22
CA THR A 689 -0.83 -1.08 -28.10
C THR A 689 -0.30 -0.61 -26.74
N PHE A 690 -0.69 -1.27 -25.65
CA PHE A 690 -0.33 -0.87 -24.30
C PHE A 690 0.69 -1.79 -23.64
N GLY A 691 0.90 -3.00 -24.15
CA GLY A 691 1.90 -3.93 -23.59
C GLY A 691 3.32 -3.39 -23.77
N GLY A 692 4.06 -3.28 -22.66
CA GLY A 692 5.43 -2.76 -22.65
C GLY A 692 5.55 -1.25 -22.83
N ASN A 693 4.54 -0.47 -22.43
CA ASN A 693 4.67 0.98 -22.39
C ASN A 693 5.62 1.42 -21.26
N PRO A 694 6.27 2.59 -21.40
CA PRO A 694 7.27 3.07 -20.43
C PRO A 694 6.78 3.20 -18.99
N VAL A 695 5.52 3.62 -18.79
CA VAL A 695 4.95 3.77 -17.43
C VAL A 695 4.77 2.41 -16.77
N SER A 696 4.24 1.43 -17.49
CA SER A 696 4.11 0.05 -16.96
C SER A 696 5.48 -0.56 -16.65
N ALA A 697 6.50 -0.30 -17.48
CA ALA A 697 7.87 -0.77 -17.24
C ALA A 697 8.46 -0.14 -15.96
N ALA A 698 8.32 1.17 -15.79
CA ALA A 698 8.80 1.88 -14.60
C ALA A 698 8.09 1.40 -13.31
N ILE A 699 6.78 1.15 -13.39
CA ILE A 699 6.00 0.56 -12.29
C ILE A 699 6.51 -0.83 -11.96
N GLY A 700 6.63 -1.70 -12.96
CA GLY A 700 7.08 -3.08 -12.77
C GLY A 700 8.49 -3.18 -12.21
N GLN A 701 9.40 -2.32 -12.67
CA GLN A 701 10.75 -2.20 -12.14
C GLN A 701 10.70 -1.82 -10.64
N ALA A 702 9.94 -0.80 -10.29
CA ALA A 702 9.80 -0.36 -8.90
C ALA A 702 9.20 -1.46 -7.99
N VAL A 703 8.22 -2.23 -8.50
CA VAL A 703 7.64 -3.36 -7.74
C VAL A 703 8.68 -4.45 -7.50
N LEU A 704 9.43 -4.84 -8.55
CA LEU A 704 10.47 -5.88 -8.46
C LEU A 704 11.56 -5.48 -7.44
N GLU A 705 12.02 -4.23 -7.51
CA GLU A 705 13.00 -3.67 -6.57
C GLU A 705 12.48 -3.69 -5.13
N VAL A 706 11.25 -3.29 -4.89
CA VAL A 706 10.65 -3.33 -3.54
C VAL A 706 10.60 -4.75 -2.99
N VAL A 707 10.27 -5.75 -3.82
CA VAL A 707 10.27 -7.17 -3.39
C VAL A 707 11.65 -7.60 -2.89
N TYR A 708 12.72 -7.21 -3.59
CA TYR A 708 14.09 -7.53 -3.17
C TYR A 708 14.56 -6.72 -1.97
N ASP A 709 14.41 -5.41 -2.03
CA ASP A 709 14.95 -4.46 -1.05
C ASP A 709 14.31 -4.65 0.33
N GLN A 710 13.00 -4.86 0.36
CA GLN A 710 12.28 -5.12 1.60
C GLN A 710 12.25 -6.61 1.97
N LYS A 711 12.96 -7.47 1.23
CA LYS A 711 13.05 -8.92 1.46
C LYS A 711 11.67 -9.57 1.59
N LEU A 712 10.72 -9.15 0.73
CA LEU A 712 9.33 -9.55 0.87
C LEU A 712 9.10 -11.04 0.60
N GLN A 713 9.96 -11.70 -0.18
CA GLN A 713 9.96 -13.15 -0.31
C GLN A 713 10.24 -13.85 1.03
N LEU A 714 11.23 -13.37 1.79
CA LEU A 714 11.54 -13.91 3.12
C LEU A 714 10.40 -13.62 4.10
N ASN A 715 9.79 -12.44 4.02
CA ASN A 715 8.61 -12.11 4.82
C ASN A 715 7.44 -13.05 4.50
N ALA A 716 7.20 -13.33 3.21
CA ALA A 716 6.17 -14.27 2.78
C ALA A 716 6.40 -15.68 3.36
N LYS A 717 7.66 -16.15 3.38
CA LYS A 717 8.02 -17.43 4.02
C LYS A 717 7.70 -17.41 5.52
N ASN A 718 8.23 -16.43 6.25
CA ASN A 718 8.13 -16.37 7.71
C ASN A 718 6.69 -16.17 8.19
N MET A 719 5.97 -15.21 7.59
CA MET A 719 4.58 -14.92 7.96
C MET A 719 3.62 -16.02 7.50
N GLY A 720 3.89 -16.60 6.33
CA GLY A 720 3.10 -17.73 5.82
C GLY A 720 3.23 -18.97 6.70
N GLU A 721 4.44 -19.30 7.15
CA GLU A 721 4.66 -20.42 8.08
C GLU A 721 4.03 -20.15 9.44
N TYR A 722 4.23 -18.94 9.99
CA TYR A 722 3.62 -18.54 11.26
C TYR A 722 2.09 -18.64 11.22
N LEU A 723 1.46 -18.14 10.16
CA LEU A 723 0.02 -18.23 9.97
C LEU A 723 -0.45 -19.69 9.83
N ARG A 724 0.22 -20.49 8.99
CA ARG A 724 -0.14 -21.88 8.75
C ARG A 724 -0.05 -22.71 10.02
N LEU A 725 0.99 -22.52 10.83
CA LEU A 725 1.13 -23.18 12.14
C LEU A 725 0.02 -22.73 13.10
N GLY A 726 -0.26 -21.43 13.20
CA GLY A 726 -1.34 -20.91 14.05
C GLY A 726 -2.71 -21.48 13.70
N VAL A 727 -3.04 -21.56 12.39
CA VAL A 727 -4.31 -22.18 11.95
C VAL A 727 -4.34 -23.68 12.21
N LYS A 728 -3.22 -24.41 12.04
CA LYS A 728 -3.13 -25.83 12.40
C LYS A 728 -3.35 -26.07 13.89
N GLU A 729 -2.82 -25.22 14.76
CA GLU A 729 -3.10 -25.31 16.21
C GLU A 729 -4.59 -25.11 16.52
N LEU A 730 -5.26 -24.15 15.84
CA LEU A 730 -6.71 -24.01 15.95
C LEU A 730 -7.43 -25.27 15.46
N GLY A 731 -6.97 -25.91 14.38
CA GLY A 731 -7.53 -27.14 13.83
C GLY A 731 -7.46 -28.34 14.81
N LYS A 732 -6.43 -28.41 15.67
CA LYS A 732 -6.36 -29.43 16.71
C LYS A 732 -7.53 -29.33 17.71
N LYS A 733 -8.00 -28.12 17.98
CA LYS A 733 -9.11 -27.85 18.91
C LYS A 733 -10.46 -27.85 18.20
N TYR A 734 -10.51 -27.47 16.94
CA TYR A 734 -11.72 -27.28 16.17
C TYR A 734 -11.67 -28.07 14.86
N PRO A 735 -12.22 -29.33 14.85
CA PRO A 735 -12.10 -30.26 13.70
C PRO A 735 -12.71 -29.76 12.39
N ILE A 736 -13.53 -28.71 12.43
CA ILE A 736 -14.09 -28.08 11.22
C ILE A 736 -12.96 -27.55 10.30
N ILE A 737 -11.78 -27.21 10.84
CA ILE A 737 -10.56 -26.93 10.08
C ILE A 737 -9.94 -28.29 9.73
N SER A 738 -10.20 -28.79 8.52
CA SER A 738 -9.86 -30.14 8.14
C SER A 738 -8.55 -30.28 7.38
N ASP A 739 -8.16 -29.23 6.64
CA ASP A 739 -6.85 -29.18 5.98
C ASP A 739 -6.31 -27.73 5.91
N VAL A 740 -4.98 -27.58 6.07
CA VAL A 740 -4.26 -26.30 5.97
C VAL A 740 -3.06 -26.48 5.05
N ARG A 741 -3.14 -25.97 3.84
CA ARG A 741 -2.16 -26.16 2.76
C ARG A 741 -1.69 -24.85 2.14
N GLY A 742 -0.71 -24.93 1.25
CA GLY A 742 -0.13 -23.79 0.54
C GLY A 742 1.34 -23.57 0.87
N SER A 743 1.91 -22.52 0.30
CA SER A 743 3.30 -22.11 0.50
C SER A 743 3.42 -20.58 0.63
N GLY A 744 4.28 -20.12 1.51
CA GLY A 744 4.42 -18.68 1.80
C GLY A 744 3.08 -18.03 2.14
N LEU A 745 2.80 -16.90 1.53
CA LEU A 745 1.52 -16.17 1.68
C LEU A 745 0.51 -16.52 0.57
N PHE A 746 0.41 -17.82 0.27
CA PHE A 746 -0.62 -18.39 -0.61
C PHE A 746 -1.20 -19.62 0.07
N ILE A 747 -2.20 -19.42 0.94
CA ILE A 747 -2.70 -20.42 1.88
C ILE A 747 -4.18 -20.71 1.63
N GLY A 748 -4.53 -21.99 1.67
CA GLY A 748 -5.89 -22.50 1.70
C GLY A 748 -6.18 -23.17 3.03
N VAL A 749 -7.31 -22.82 3.65
CA VAL A 749 -7.83 -23.48 4.85
C VAL A 749 -9.15 -24.14 4.50
N GLU A 750 -9.16 -25.45 4.35
CA GLU A 750 -10.35 -26.21 4.00
C GLU A 750 -11.16 -26.55 5.23
N MET A 751 -12.46 -26.22 5.18
CA MET A 751 -13.39 -26.42 6.28
C MET A 751 -14.45 -27.46 5.90
N MET A 752 -14.65 -28.42 6.79
CA MET A 752 -15.62 -29.53 6.61
C MET A 752 -16.45 -29.68 7.87
N ILE A 753 -17.72 -30.02 7.72
CA ILE A 753 -18.59 -30.40 8.84
C ILE A 753 -18.25 -31.82 9.30
N ASP A 754 -18.05 -32.73 8.34
CA ASP A 754 -17.61 -34.11 8.50
C ASP A 754 -16.78 -34.52 7.29
N GLU A 755 -16.35 -35.78 7.20
CA GLU A 755 -15.49 -36.30 6.11
C GLU A 755 -16.05 -36.06 4.69
N LYS A 756 -17.37 -35.87 4.54
CA LYS A 756 -18.04 -35.74 3.24
C LYS A 756 -18.74 -34.41 3.01
N THR A 757 -19.04 -33.67 4.08
CA THR A 757 -19.88 -32.46 4.02
C THR A 757 -19.04 -31.20 4.09
N PRO A 758 -18.89 -30.44 2.98
CA PRO A 758 -18.21 -29.14 2.98
C PRO A 758 -18.91 -28.10 3.85
N ALA A 759 -18.14 -27.33 4.61
CA ALA A 759 -18.63 -26.28 5.51
C ALA A 759 -18.92 -24.95 4.77
N THR A 760 -19.62 -24.99 3.63
CA THR A 760 -19.88 -23.84 2.75
C THR A 760 -20.61 -22.70 3.45
N LYS A 761 -21.63 -23.01 4.26
CA LYS A 761 -22.42 -22.00 5.00
C LYS A 761 -21.61 -21.38 6.12
N GLU A 762 -20.82 -22.17 6.80
CA GLU A 762 -19.94 -21.77 7.90
C GLU A 762 -18.84 -20.84 7.42
N VAL A 763 -18.23 -21.12 6.26
CA VAL A 763 -17.25 -20.24 5.62
C VAL A 763 -17.88 -18.91 5.22
N ALA A 764 -19.08 -18.92 4.64
CA ALA A 764 -19.79 -17.67 4.31
C ALA A 764 -20.13 -16.85 5.58
N ASP A 765 -20.53 -17.50 6.68
CA ASP A 765 -20.79 -16.85 7.96
C ASP A 765 -19.49 -16.28 8.58
N LEU A 766 -18.40 -17.04 8.53
CA LEU A 766 -17.07 -16.59 8.98
C LEU A 766 -16.59 -15.35 8.19
N MET A 767 -16.80 -15.30 6.89
CA MET A 767 -16.43 -14.14 6.06
C MET A 767 -17.18 -12.87 6.50
N GLU A 768 -18.48 -12.94 6.77
CA GLU A 768 -19.25 -11.81 7.27
C GLU A 768 -18.83 -11.42 8.71
N PHE A 769 -18.53 -12.39 9.56
CA PHE A 769 -18.00 -12.15 10.90
C PHE A 769 -16.64 -11.44 10.85
N ALA A 770 -15.73 -11.92 10.00
CA ALA A 770 -14.41 -11.32 9.82
C ALA A 770 -14.51 -9.88 9.28
N LEU A 771 -15.40 -9.63 8.30
CA LEU A 771 -15.70 -8.29 7.78
C LEU A 771 -16.11 -7.32 8.90
N ALA A 772 -17.01 -7.76 9.79
CA ALA A 772 -17.42 -6.94 10.93
C ALA A 772 -16.26 -6.61 11.87
N LYS A 773 -15.27 -7.51 11.98
CA LYS A 773 -14.04 -7.36 12.76
C LYS A 773 -12.91 -6.63 12.02
N GLY A 774 -13.15 -6.11 10.82
CA GLY A 774 -12.14 -5.38 10.04
C GLY A 774 -11.13 -6.29 9.34
N VAL A 775 -11.50 -7.52 8.98
CA VAL A 775 -10.67 -8.46 8.23
C VAL A 775 -11.41 -8.90 6.97
N LEU A 776 -10.79 -8.73 5.79
CA LEU A 776 -11.35 -9.18 4.52
C LEU A 776 -10.87 -10.60 4.24
N LEU A 777 -11.82 -11.52 4.10
CA LEU A 777 -11.59 -12.90 3.69
C LEU A 777 -12.38 -13.21 2.42
N SER A 778 -11.92 -14.20 1.68
CA SER A 778 -12.70 -14.79 0.58
C SER A 778 -12.54 -16.32 0.56
N CYS A 779 -13.36 -16.98 -0.21
CA CYS A 779 -13.31 -18.43 -0.37
C CYS A 779 -13.05 -18.85 -1.81
N ASP A 780 -12.54 -20.06 -1.97
CA ASP A 780 -12.36 -20.79 -3.23
C ASP A 780 -12.76 -22.28 -3.02
N GLY A 781 -12.40 -23.09 -3.99
CA GLY A 781 -12.73 -24.51 -4.04
C GLY A 781 -14.09 -24.76 -4.70
N PRO A 782 -14.32 -26.00 -5.18
CA PRO A 782 -15.56 -26.38 -5.85
C PRO A 782 -16.82 -26.11 -5.02
N ASP A 783 -16.70 -26.26 -3.71
CA ASP A 783 -17.80 -26.13 -2.74
C ASP A 783 -17.79 -24.78 -1.99
N ASN A 784 -16.90 -23.83 -2.33
CA ASN A 784 -16.69 -22.57 -1.62
C ASN A 784 -16.44 -22.73 -0.10
N ASN A 785 -15.78 -23.82 0.28
CA ASN A 785 -15.49 -24.18 1.65
C ASN A 785 -14.01 -24.02 2.05
N VAL A 786 -13.19 -23.44 1.17
CA VAL A 786 -11.77 -23.17 1.42
C VAL A 786 -11.57 -21.68 1.60
N LEU A 787 -11.15 -21.25 2.81
CA LEU A 787 -10.67 -19.87 2.98
C LEU A 787 -9.41 -19.67 2.18
N LYS A 788 -9.43 -18.67 1.35
CA LYS A 788 -8.30 -18.27 0.52
C LYS A 788 -7.60 -17.06 1.14
N ILE A 789 -6.34 -17.24 1.52
CA ILE A 789 -5.55 -16.21 2.22
C ILE A 789 -4.33 -15.85 1.35
N LYS A 790 -4.34 -14.65 0.78
CA LYS A 790 -3.28 -14.12 -0.11
C LYS A 790 -3.11 -12.61 0.06
N PRO A 791 -2.62 -12.17 1.23
CA PRO A 791 -2.43 -10.75 1.54
C PRO A 791 -1.34 -10.10 0.67
N PRO A 792 -1.22 -8.76 0.70
CA PRO A 792 0.02 -8.08 0.33
C PRO A 792 1.22 -8.65 1.09
N LEU A 793 2.39 -8.74 0.44
CA LEU A 793 3.59 -9.36 1.06
C LEU A 793 4.17 -8.56 2.24
N VAL A 794 3.70 -7.35 2.46
CA VAL A 794 4.09 -6.46 3.58
C VAL A 794 3.37 -6.76 4.89
N ILE A 795 2.55 -7.81 4.94
CA ILE A 795 1.84 -8.22 6.16
C ILE A 795 2.81 -8.48 7.31
N THR A 796 2.42 -8.09 8.51
CA THR A 796 3.24 -8.20 9.73
C THR A 796 2.76 -9.33 10.64
N LYS A 797 3.55 -9.66 11.66
CA LYS A 797 3.14 -10.63 12.69
C LYS A 797 1.86 -10.20 13.40
N SER A 798 1.71 -8.93 13.74
CA SER A 798 0.50 -8.41 14.39
C SER A 798 -0.76 -8.56 13.52
N ASP A 799 -0.61 -8.46 12.19
CA ASP A 799 -1.71 -8.69 11.27
C ASP A 799 -2.12 -10.16 11.22
N VAL A 800 -1.15 -11.06 11.27
CA VAL A 800 -1.41 -12.50 11.38
C VAL A 800 -2.08 -12.84 12.71
N ASP A 801 -1.61 -12.25 13.82
CA ASP A 801 -2.21 -12.42 15.15
C ASP A 801 -3.68 -11.93 15.18
N LEU A 802 -3.99 -10.82 14.50
CA LEU A 802 -5.37 -10.32 14.33
C LEU A 802 -6.25 -11.36 13.62
N LEU A 803 -5.78 -11.93 12.51
CA LEU A 803 -6.52 -12.98 11.81
C LEU A 803 -6.75 -14.21 12.69
N LEU A 804 -5.70 -14.71 13.38
CA LEU A 804 -5.80 -15.87 14.26
C LEU A 804 -6.79 -15.61 15.40
N THR A 805 -6.82 -14.39 15.95
CA THR A 805 -7.79 -13.97 16.97
C THR A 805 -9.21 -14.00 16.41
N VAL A 806 -9.44 -13.42 15.22
CA VAL A 806 -10.77 -13.41 14.57
C VAL A 806 -11.26 -14.84 14.29
N LEU A 807 -10.38 -15.73 13.80
CA LEU A 807 -10.71 -17.14 13.59
C LEU A 807 -11.07 -17.82 14.92
N SER A 808 -10.24 -17.62 15.96
CA SER A 808 -10.48 -18.22 17.29
C SER A 808 -11.80 -17.73 17.90
N ASP A 809 -12.10 -16.43 17.82
CA ASP A 809 -13.34 -15.82 18.33
C ASP A 809 -14.58 -16.38 17.63
N TRP A 810 -14.51 -16.62 16.33
CA TRP A 810 -15.61 -17.21 15.58
C TRP A 810 -15.79 -18.70 15.91
N LEU A 811 -14.68 -19.45 15.94
CA LEU A 811 -14.68 -20.89 16.25
C LEU A 811 -15.19 -21.17 17.68
N ALA A 812 -14.90 -20.29 18.64
CA ALA A 812 -15.38 -20.44 20.01
C ALA A 812 -16.90 -20.24 20.17
N LYS A 813 -17.58 -19.69 19.16
CA LYS A 813 -19.03 -19.50 19.12
C LYS A 813 -19.79 -20.67 18.45
N LYS A 814 -19.09 -21.60 17.85
CA LYS A 814 -19.64 -22.78 17.18
C LYS A 814 -19.49 -24.01 18.04
#